data_a9aa5b3ce139a61fcee301cbf9a1b71d
#
_entry.id   a9aa5b3ce139a61fcee301cbf9a1b71d
#
_cell.length_a   1.000
_cell.length_b   1.000
_cell.length_c   1.000
_cell.angle_alpha   90.00
_cell.angle_beta   90.00
_cell.angle_gamma   90.00
#
_symmetry.space_group_name_H-M   'P 1'
#
loop_
_entity.id
_entity.type
_entity.pdbx_description
1 polymer ?
#
loop_
_entity_poly.entity_id
_entity_poly.type
_entity_poly.pdbx_seq_one_letter_code
_entity_poly.pdbx_strand_id
1 'polypeptide(L)'
;RIINWASAAINAVGRIQEFSWRKRRAKRGPEFIRLNFPFLPLMDCFQAMAKAASKTKKVVVKSRSSASAKRAPAASARKALGRKALKKPAAKPATAKKSVARPAKVSVAKKVASKPAAVKAGKWVYTFGDGKAEGKAGLRDLLGGKGANLAEMANLGLPVPPGFTIPTTVCTYFYAHGKTYPKELQGQVDQALRYVGKLTGKVFGDSKNPLLVSVRSGGRASMPGMMDTVLNLGLNDTTVEALAALSGDRRFAYDSYRRFITMYSDVVLGLEHHHFEEILDAFKDSHGYSLDTDLTGDDWVEVVGQYKAAVADETGNDFPQDPHAQLWGAIGAVFSSWMNARAVTYRKLHDIPESWGTAVNVQAMVFGNMGDTSATGVAFTRNPSTGERRLYGEFLINAQGEDVVAGIRTPQDITEHARVESGSDKTSMEVAMPAAFKELTRIYTLLEKHYRDMQDLEFTVEQGKLWMLQTRSGKRTAKAALRIAVELANEGLITKKDAVTRIDPASLDQLLHPTIDPGAKRDVIATGLPASPGAAAGEIVFSSDEAAKLQADGRKVILVRIETSPEDIHGMHAAEGILTTRGGMTSHAAVVARGMGKPCVSGCGGIRVDYGRGTMTVGSRTFKTGDVITIDGSIGEVMAGRMPMIEPTLSDEFGTLMGWADSVRKLGVRVNGDTPDDARTAIRFGAEGIGLCRTEHMFFEETRIRTVREMILAEDEQSRRAALAKLLPMQRADFVELFEIMKGLPVTIRLLDPPLHEFLPHTQAEIEEVARAMNTDPRRLADRARELAEFNPMLGFRGCRLAIAYPEIAEMQARAIFEAAVEAGKRTGKAVGIEVMVPLIATKAEFDLIKARIDATAQVVMKETGTTLGYQVGTMIELPRAALMAGQIAETAEFFSFGTNDLTQTTFGISRDDAASFLGTYVAKGILPIDPFISLDRDGVGELVKIGVARGRKTRSALKVGICGEHGGDPASVAFCHEAGLNYVSCSPYRVPIARLAAAQAALGKAIASQA
;
A
#
# COMPACT_ATOMS: atom_id res chain seq x y z
N ARG A 1 36.33 -29.42 16.51
CA ARG A 1 36.08 -30.86 16.06
C ARG A 1 34.58 -31.17 15.93
N ILE A 2 33.67 -30.41 16.58
CA ILE A 2 32.21 -30.61 16.49
C ILE A 2 31.64 -29.94 15.21
N ILE A 3 32.22 -28.83 14.78
CA ILE A 3 31.78 -28.11 13.57
C ILE A 3 32.12 -28.85 12.28
N ASN A 4 33.23 -29.60 12.23
CA ASN A 4 33.61 -30.40 11.07
C ASN A 4 32.80 -31.69 10.89
N TRP A 5 32.04 -32.10 11.92
CA TRP A 5 31.16 -33.30 11.82
C TRP A 5 29.77 -32.95 11.25
N ALA A 6 29.29 -31.74 11.51
CA ALA A 6 28.02 -31.26 10.98
C ALA A 6 28.08 -31.05 9.45
N SER A 7 29.20 -30.52 8.93
CA SER A 7 29.40 -30.32 7.48
C SER A 7 29.56 -31.66 6.72
N ALA A 8 30.09 -32.72 7.35
CA ALA A 8 30.18 -34.03 6.75
C ALA A 8 28.83 -34.78 6.68
N ALA A 9 27.95 -34.53 7.66
CA ALA A 9 26.61 -35.12 7.70
C ALA A 9 25.66 -34.49 6.66
N ILE A 10 25.76 -33.17 6.42
CA ILE A 10 24.96 -32.45 5.42
C ILE A 10 25.35 -32.88 3.97
N ASN A 11 26.64 -33.12 3.72
CA ASN A 11 27.09 -33.57 2.42
C ASN A 11 26.79 -35.09 2.14
N ALA A 12 26.55 -35.89 3.18
CA ALA A 12 26.11 -37.26 3.02
C ALA A 12 24.61 -37.37 2.65
N VAL A 13 23.76 -36.53 3.18
CA VAL A 13 22.32 -36.48 2.89
C VAL A 13 22.07 -35.96 1.47
N GLY A 14 22.84 -34.98 1.00
CA GLY A 14 22.75 -34.47 -0.38
C GLY A 14 23.08 -35.51 -1.45
N ARG A 15 24.04 -36.41 -1.18
CA ARG A 15 24.41 -37.47 -2.14
C ARG A 15 23.43 -38.64 -2.20
N ILE A 16 22.64 -38.87 -1.16
CA ILE A 16 21.61 -39.94 -1.14
C ILE A 16 20.36 -39.49 -1.94
N GLN A 17 20.03 -38.23 -1.99
CA GLN A 17 18.94 -37.72 -2.83
C GLN A 17 19.24 -37.75 -4.33
N GLU A 18 20.47 -37.45 -4.75
CA GLU A 18 20.86 -37.55 -6.18
C GLU A 18 20.90 -38.96 -6.74
N PHE A 19 21.10 -40.00 -5.89
CA PHE A 19 21.19 -41.39 -6.35
C PHE A 19 19.82 -42.07 -6.54
N SER A 20 18.74 -41.53 -5.99
CA SER A 20 17.38 -42.11 -6.09
C SER A 20 16.64 -41.73 -7.37
N TRP A 21 17.11 -40.72 -8.11
CA TRP A 21 16.42 -40.18 -9.30
C TRP A 21 16.88 -40.73 -10.64
N ARG A 22 17.93 -41.52 -10.71
CA ARG A 22 18.46 -42.09 -11.99
C ARG A 22 18.11 -43.51 -12.32
N LYS A 23 17.29 -44.21 -11.52
CA LYS A 23 16.87 -45.60 -11.82
C LYS A 23 15.36 -45.82 -11.70
N ARG A 24 14.55 -45.25 -12.55
CA ARG A 24 13.21 -45.74 -12.91
C ARG A 24 12.74 -45.26 -14.28
N ARG A 25 13.25 -45.88 -15.30
CA ARG A 25 12.53 -46.06 -16.58
C ARG A 25 12.81 -47.48 -17.10
N ALA A 26 11.94 -48.43 -16.75
CA ALA A 26 11.60 -49.57 -17.59
C ALA A 26 10.54 -50.43 -16.89
N LYS A 27 9.36 -50.45 -17.46
CA LYS A 27 8.35 -51.50 -17.69
C LYS A 27 7.81 -52.37 -16.56
N ARG A 28 6.49 -52.40 -16.49
CA ARG A 28 5.48 -53.42 -16.16
C ARG A 28 4.84 -53.42 -14.76
N GLY A 29 3.55 -53.24 -14.73
CA GLY A 29 2.41 -53.95 -14.12
C GLY A 29 2.31 -54.11 -12.59
N PRO A 30 1.13 -54.15 -12.06
CA PRO A 30 0.89 -53.96 -10.62
C PRO A 30 0.90 -55.27 -9.85
N GLU A 31 1.67 -55.33 -8.74
CA GLU A 31 1.40 -56.22 -7.63
C GLU A 31 1.77 -55.58 -6.29
N PHE A 32 0.79 -55.59 -5.40
CA PHE A 32 0.91 -55.13 -4.04
C PHE A 32 1.80 -56.08 -3.22
N ILE A 33 2.93 -55.56 -2.74
CA ILE A 33 3.66 -56.21 -1.61
C ILE A 33 3.83 -55.16 -0.52
N ARG A 34 3.11 -55.35 0.61
CA ARG A 34 3.32 -54.68 1.87
C ARG A 34 4.69 -55.10 2.43
N LEU A 35 5.62 -54.16 2.51
CA LEU A 35 6.83 -54.35 3.33
C LEU A 35 6.71 -53.40 4.55
N ASN A 36 6.44 -54.05 5.69
CA ASN A 36 6.59 -53.44 7.01
C ASN A 36 8.07 -53.21 7.29
N PHE A 37 8.49 -51.99 7.42
CA PHE A 37 9.73 -51.60 8.08
C PHE A 37 9.44 -50.94 9.41
N PRO A 38 10.10 -51.32 10.51
CA PRO A 38 9.86 -50.74 11.83
C PRO A 38 10.51 -49.36 11.93
N PHE A 39 9.69 -48.33 12.07
CA PHE A 39 10.09 -46.95 12.40
C PHE A 39 10.17 -46.79 13.92
N LEU A 40 11.29 -47.21 14.53
CA LEU A 40 11.62 -46.82 15.91
C LEU A 40 13.11 -47.12 16.13
N PRO A 41 13.98 -46.15 16.02
CA PRO A 41 14.67 -45.55 17.16
C PRO A 41 15.16 -44.10 16.96
N LEU A 42 14.58 -43.26 16.07
CA LEU A 42 15.06 -41.88 15.87
C LEU A 42 14.40 -40.87 16.81
N MET A 43 13.23 -41.15 17.37
CA MET A 43 12.57 -40.27 18.34
C MET A 43 13.21 -40.31 19.72
N ASP A 44 13.79 -41.42 20.13
CA ASP A 44 14.45 -41.54 21.44
C ASP A 44 15.78 -40.79 21.50
N CYS A 45 16.47 -40.64 20.37
CA CYS A 45 17.69 -39.86 20.29
C CYS A 45 17.42 -38.31 20.41
N PHE A 46 16.30 -37.81 19.89
CA PHE A 46 15.92 -36.41 20.04
C PHE A 46 15.45 -36.08 21.45
N GLN A 47 14.78 -37.00 22.13
CA GLN A 47 14.39 -36.80 23.53
C GLN A 47 15.57 -36.88 24.49
N ALA A 48 16.59 -37.71 24.19
CA ALA A 48 17.82 -37.81 24.97
C ALA A 48 18.66 -36.50 24.81
N MET A 49 18.72 -35.91 23.62
CA MET A 49 19.43 -34.66 23.38
C MET A 49 18.73 -33.44 24.03
N ALA A 50 17.40 -33.40 24.06
CA ALA A 50 16.65 -32.36 24.74
C ALA A 50 16.80 -32.44 26.27
N LYS A 51 16.94 -33.65 26.85
CA LYS A 51 17.23 -33.87 28.29
C LYS A 51 18.68 -33.55 28.67
N ALA A 52 19.64 -33.71 27.74
CA ALA A 52 21.04 -33.32 27.98
C ALA A 52 21.22 -31.77 27.95
N ALA A 53 20.51 -31.06 27.06
CA ALA A 53 20.54 -29.59 26.97
C ALA A 53 19.90 -28.91 28.19
N SER A 54 18.91 -29.53 28.82
CA SER A 54 18.28 -29.01 30.04
C SER A 54 19.11 -29.22 31.33
N LYS A 55 20.01 -30.20 31.35
CA LYS A 55 20.93 -30.44 32.50
C LYS A 55 22.15 -29.52 32.47
N THR A 56 22.58 -29.03 31.33
CA THR A 56 23.73 -28.12 31.22
C THR A 56 23.40 -26.69 31.63
N LYS A 57 22.13 -26.29 31.62
CA LYS A 57 21.70 -24.95 32.11
C LYS A 57 21.57 -24.85 33.65
N LYS A 58 21.65 -25.96 34.38
CA LYS A 58 21.58 -25.95 35.85
C LYS A 58 22.96 -25.95 36.55
N VAL A 59 24.05 -26.04 35.83
CA VAL A 59 25.41 -26.11 36.44
C VAL A 59 26.15 -24.76 36.40
N VAL A 60 25.68 -23.78 35.66
CA VAL A 60 26.38 -22.47 35.52
C VAL A 60 25.90 -21.41 36.55
N VAL A 61 24.94 -21.72 37.43
CA VAL A 61 24.39 -20.72 38.41
C VAL A 61 24.85 -21.00 39.84
N LYS A 62 25.81 -21.85 40.08
CA LYS A 62 26.34 -22.08 41.43
C LYS A 62 27.86 -22.06 41.48
N SER A 63 28.46 -20.88 41.34
CA SER A 63 29.74 -20.55 41.91
C SER A 63 30.06 -19.08 41.76
N ARG A 64 29.71 -18.31 42.77
CA ARG A 64 30.44 -17.18 43.34
C ARG A 64 29.53 -16.42 44.31
N SER A 65 29.55 -16.88 45.56
CA SER A 65 29.25 -16.04 46.71
C SER A 65 30.21 -16.41 47.81
N SER A 66 31.13 -15.58 48.16
CA SER A 66 31.66 -15.44 49.48
C SER A 66 32.50 -14.18 49.63
N ALA A 67 32.21 -13.47 50.60
CA ALA A 67 32.86 -12.78 51.69
C ALA A 67 32.41 -11.31 51.78
N SER A 68 31.56 -11.07 52.75
CA SER A 68 31.72 -10.55 54.11
C SER A 68 32.02 -9.06 54.12
N ALA A 69 31.39 -8.20 54.92
CA ALA A 69 30.89 -8.30 56.28
C ALA A 69 30.04 -7.07 56.65
N LYS A 70 28.99 -7.33 57.44
CA LYS A 70 28.49 -6.60 58.61
C LYS A 70 28.48 -5.06 58.69
N ARG A 71 27.34 -4.38 58.76
CA ARG A 71 26.62 -4.06 60.02
C ARG A 71 25.41 -3.21 59.78
N ALA A 72 24.29 -3.57 60.30
CA ALA A 72 23.10 -2.79 60.66
C ALA A 72 23.18 -2.44 62.18
N PRO A 73 22.20 -1.77 62.77
CA PRO A 73 21.10 -0.90 62.35
C PRO A 73 20.98 0.38 63.25
N ALA A 74 20.00 1.24 62.97
CA ALA A 74 19.14 1.96 63.96
C ALA A 74 18.66 3.27 63.33
N ALA A 75 17.40 3.43 63.02
CA ALA A 75 16.26 3.76 63.87
C ALA A 75 16.13 5.24 64.22
N SER A 76 15.03 5.82 63.72
CA SER A 76 14.18 6.83 64.33
C SER A 76 14.69 8.27 64.59
N ALA A 77 14.01 9.28 64.09
CA ALA A 77 12.96 9.97 64.81
C ALA A 77 12.52 11.29 64.12
N ARG A 78 11.24 11.51 64.21
CA ARG A 78 10.45 12.71 63.95
C ARG A 78 10.96 14.01 64.66
N LYS A 79 10.67 15.16 64.01
CA LYS A 79 9.97 16.35 64.53
C LYS A 79 10.09 17.48 63.52
N ALA A 80 9.11 18.01 62.89
CA ALA A 80 8.00 18.92 63.20
C ALA A 80 8.42 20.30 63.79
N LEU A 81 7.80 21.33 63.24
CA LEU A 81 7.64 22.75 63.59
C LEU A 81 8.41 23.68 62.62
N GLY A 82 7.80 24.73 62.07
CA GLY A 82 6.58 25.45 62.40
C GLY A 82 6.42 26.66 61.48
N ARG A 83 5.20 27.05 61.31
CA ARG A 83 4.70 28.23 60.62
C ARG A 83 5.29 29.55 61.06
N LYS A 84 5.45 30.51 60.10
CA LYS A 84 4.92 31.87 60.36
C LYS A 84 4.72 32.64 59.05
N ALA A 85 3.52 33.13 58.89
CA ALA A 85 3.07 34.14 57.92
C ALA A 85 3.30 35.53 58.50
N LEU A 86 3.46 36.55 57.61
CA LEU A 86 3.02 37.92 57.85
C LEU A 86 3.18 38.81 56.58
N LYS A 87 2.09 39.15 56.01
CA LYS A 87 1.47 40.47 55.78
C LYS A 87 2.13 41.45 54.75
N LYS A 88 1.29 41.78 53.77
CA LYS A 88 1.31 43.01 52.94
C LYS A 88 1.19 44.30 53.79
N PRO A 89 1.67 45.48 53.25
CA PRO A 89 0.61 46.41 52.82
C PRO A 89 0.86 47.13 51.49
N ALA A 90 -0.20 47.76 51.02
CA ALA A 90 -0.37 48.50 49.82
C ALA A 90 0.00 49.99 49.95
N ALA A 91 0.27 50.63 48.79
CA ALA A 91 -0.27 51.94 48.38
C ALA A 91 0.29 52.42 47.03
N LYS A 92 -0.59 52.92 46.16
CA LYS A 92 -0.39 53.68 44.95
C LYS A 92 -0.07 55.17 45.31
N PRO A 93 0.29 56.11 44.32
CA PRO A 93 -0.30 56.30 43.03
C PRO A 93 0.60 56.85 41.85
N ALA A 94 0.07 56.68 40.64
CA ALA A 94 0.01 57.52 39.45
C ALA A 94 1.18 58.42 38.93
N THR A 95 1.59 58.29 37.67
CA THR A 95 1.17 59.12 36.51
C THR A 95 1.94 58.83 35.21
N ALA A 96 1.21 58.94 34.09
CA ALA A 96 1.50 59.41 32.71
C ALA A 96 2.19 58.49 31.72
N LYS A 97 1.34 57.99 30.82
CA LYS A 97 1.35 57.86 29.34
C LYS A 97 2.65 58.01 28.56
N LYS A 98 3.03 56.93 27.82
CA LYS A 98 3.24 57.00 26.37
C LYS A 98 3.05 55.63 25.75
N SER A 99 2.20 55.58 24.72
CA SER A 99 1.79 54.43 23.95
C SER A 99 2.90 53.96 23.03
N VAL A 100 3.22 52.63 23.08
CA VAL A 100 3.87 51.90 21.99
C VAL A 100 3.03 50.62 21.76
N ALA A 101 2.58 50.52 20.51
CA ALA A 101 1.68 49.49 20.03
C ALA A 101 2.33 48.09 20.18
N ARG A 102 1.61 47.18 20.83
CA ARG A 102 1.89 45.72 20.82
C ARG A 102 1.38 45.12 19.51
N PRO A 103 2.11 44.23 18.86
CA PRO A 103 1.57 43.46 17.75
C PRO A 103 0.47 42.50 18.22
N ALA A 104 -0.57 42.42 17.41
CA ALA A 104 -1.75 41.61 17.64
C ALA A 104 -1.39 40.12 17.81
N LYS A 105 -1.88 39.51 18.89
CA LYS A 105 -1.91 38.04 19.04
C LYS A 105 -2.81 37.47 17.95
N VAL A 106 -2.24 36.77 16.99
CA VAL A 106 -2.99 35.89 16.11
C VAL A 106 -3.56 34.79 16.99
N SER A 107 -4.86 34.82 17.19
CA SER A 107 -5.60 33.70 17.79
C SER A 107 -5.59 32.55 16.79
N VAL A 108 -4.78 31.53 17.05
CA VAL A 108 -4.93 30.21 16.39
C VAL A 108 -6.31 29.70 16.82
N ALA A 109 -7.26 29.78 15.91
CA ALA A 109 -8.54 29.13 16.08
C ALA A 109 -8.26 27.61 16.20
N LYS A 110 -8.31 27.07 17.42
CA LYS A 110 -8.44 25.65 17.64
C LYS A 110 -9.67 25.21 16.85
N LYS A 111 -9.46 24.48 15.72
CA LYS A 111 -10.50 23.66 15.14
C LYS A 111 -11.00 22.76 16.26
N VAL A 112 -12.18 23.08 16.78
CA VAL A 112 -12.91 22.19 17.67
C VAL A 112 -13.18 20.95 16.85
N ALA A 113 -12.47 19.88 17.13
CA ALA A 113 -12.88 18.56 16.70
C ALA A 113 -14.33 18.42 17.18
N SER A 114 -15.25 18.24 16.24
CA SER A 114 -16.65 18.00 16.57
C SER A 114 -16.70 16.84 17.56
N LYS A 115 -17.16 17.09 18.78
CA LYS A 115 -17.42 16.02 19.74
C LYS A 115 -18.22 14.94 19.02
N PRO A 116 -17.84 13.66 19.13
CA PRO A 116 -18.70 12.57 18.65
C PRO A 116 -20.10 12.80 19.18
N ALA A 117 -21.11 12.67 18.32
CA ALA A 117 -22.50 12.82 18.74
C ALA A 117 -22.71 11.88 19.92
N ALA A 118 -23.15 12.42 21.04
CA ALA A 118 -23.37 11.64 22.25
C ALA A 118 -24.38 10.54 21.96
N VAL A 119 -23.92 9.28 21.95
CA VAL A 119 -24.77 8.09 21.84
C VAL A 119 -25.66 8.08 23.07
N LYS A 120 -26.98 8.05 22.89
CA LYS A 120 -27.89 7.84 24.01
C LYS A 120 -27.54 6.49 24.66
N ALA A 121 -27.20 6.51 25.93
CA ALA A 121 -26.89 5.27 26.66
C ALA A 121 -28.07 4.29 26.51
N GLY A 122 -27.76 3.02 26.11
CA GLY A 122 -28.77 1.98 25.92
C GLY A 122 -29.47 1.93 24.55
N LYS A 123 -29.03 2.73 23.55
CA LYS A 123 -29.55 2.59 22.18
C LYS A 123 -28.59 1.74 21.32
N TRP A 124 -29.09 0.54 20.95
CA TRP A 124 -28.33 -0.49 20.24
C TRP A 124 -28.84 -0.79 18.83
N VAL A 125 -29.94 -0.14 18.39
CA VAL A 125 -30.53 -0.34 17.07
C VAL A 125 -30.94 1.01 16.47
N TYR A 126 -30.69 1.19 15.18
CA TYR A 126 -30.97 2.40 14.39
C TYR A 126 -31.75 2.03 13.14
N THR A 127 -33.02 2.42 13.08
CA THR A 127 -33.92 2.09 11.96
C THR A 127 -33.79 3.06 10.80
N PHE A 128 -34.11 2.58 9.59
CA PHE A 128 -34.20 3.36 8.35
C PHE A 128 -35.28 2.79 7.42
N GLY A 129 -35.87 3.63 6.58
CA GLY A 129 -36.89 3.29 5.59
C GLY A 129 -37.96 4.38 5.47
N ASP A 130 -38.73 4.35 4.38
CA ASP A 130 -39.84 5.28 4.09
C ASP A 130 -39.48 6.77 4.24
N GLY A 131 -38.33 7.16 3.65
CA GLY A 131 -37.87 8.56 3.66
C GLY A 131 -37.38 9.07 5.01
N LYS A 132 -37.15 8.18 6.00
CA LYS A 132 -36.69 8.54 7.36
C LYS A 132 -35.64 7.55 7.86
N ALA A 133 -34.67 8.07 8.61
CA ALA A 133 -33.71 7.24 9.32
C ALA A 133 -33.28 7.89 10.63
N GLU A 134 -32.95 7.06 11.62
CA GLU A 134 -32.37 7.50 12.89
C GLU A 134 -30.86 7.77 12.80
N GLY A 135 -30.24 7.39 11.69
CA GLY A 135 -28.83 7.59 11.36
C GLY A 135 -28.61 8.67 10.27
N LYS A 136 -27.36 8.94 9.97
CA LYS A 136 -26.91 9.80 8.84
C LYS A 136 -25.45 9.51 8.49
N ALA A 137 -24.97 9.97 7.31
CA ALA A 137 -23.59 9.77 6.83
C ALA A 137 -22.51 10.14 7.87
N GLY A 138 -22.72 11.18 8.66
CA GLY A 138 -21.78 11.61 9.70
C GLY A 138 -21.66 10.68 10.91
N LEU A 139 -22.46 9.62 11.01
CA LEU A 139 -22.38 8.60 12.06
C LEU A 139 -21.62 7.34 11.59
N ARG A 140 -20.72 7.48 10.63
CA ARG A 140 -19.96 6.35 10.05
C ARG A 140 -19.18 5.54 11.10
N ASP A 141 -18.64 6.20 12.13
CA ASP A 141 -17.91 5.51 13.20
C ASP A 141 -18.82 4.61 14.06
N LEU A 142 -20.08 4.95 14.16
CA LEU A 142 -21.07 4.21 14.95
C LEU A 142 -21.81 3.16 14.11
N LEU A 143 -22.29 3.53 12.92
CA LEU A 143 -23.16 2.70 12.09
C LEU A 143 -22.39 1.93 11.00
N GLY A 144 -21.07 2.12 10.93
CA GLY A 144 -20.27 1.66 9.80
C GLY A 144 -20.58 2.44 8.52
N GLY A 145 -19.79 2.21 7.48
CA GLY A 145 -19.99 2.88 6.19
C GLY A 145 -21.34 2.53 5.55
N LYS A 146 -21.71 1.24 5.54
CA LYS A 146 -22.96 0.77 4.92
C LYS A 146 -24.19 1.29 5.66
N GLY A 147 -24.27 1.13 6.98
CA GLY A 147 -25.42 1.58 7.78
C GLY A 147 -25.61 3.10 7.75
N ALA A 148 -24.51 3.87 7.82
CA ALA A 148 -24.57 5.32 7.73
C ALA A 148 -25.08 5.81 6.36
N ASN A 149 -24.64 5.16 5.26
CA ASN A 149 -25.07 5.53 3.92
C ASN A 149 -26.50 5.07 3.59
N LEU A 150 -26.94 3.89 4.09
CA LEU A 150 -28.34 3.47 4.00
C LEU A 150 -29.27 4.48 4.69
N ALA A 151 -28.89 4.91 5.89
CA ALA A 151 -29.64 5.95 6.61
C ALA A 151 -29.65 7.30 5.85
N GLU A 152 -28.51 7.70 5.26
CA GLU A 152 -28.45 8.94 4.47
C GLU A 152 -29.32 8.87 3.23
N MET A 153 -29.24 7.77 2.46
CA MET A 153 -30.08 7.56 1.27
C MET A 153 -31.58 7.58 1.62
N ALA A 154 -31.97 6.93 2.73
CA ALA A 154 -33.36 6.99 3.20
C ALA A 154 -33.77 8.42 3.57
N ASN A 155 -32.93 9.20 4.26
CA ASN A 155 -33.20 10.62 4.59
C ASN A 155 -33.26 11.52 3.35
N LEU A 156 -32.60 11.14 2.24
CA LEU A 156 -32.71 11.82 0.94
C LEU A 156 -33.99 11.47 0.18
N GLY A 157 -34.83 10.59 0.75
CA GLY A 157 -36.07 10.11 0.11
C GLY A 157 -35.84 9.14 -1.04
N LEU A 158 -34.67 8.48 -1.10
CA LEU A 158 -34.38 7.46 -2.11
C LEU A 158 -35.09 6.12 -1.76
N PRO A 159 -35.41 5.31 -2.77
CA PRO A 159 -36.06 4.01 -2.57
C PRO A 159 -35.09 2.99 -1.94
N VAL A 160 -34.98 3.01 -0.64
CA VAL A 160 -34.14 2.08 0.15
C VAL A 160 -35.04 1.06 0.82
N PRO A 161 -34.80 -0.25 0.66
CA PRO A 161 -35.54 -1.25 1.41
C PRO A 161 -35.40 -0.99 2.92
N PRO A 162 -36.52 -1.00 3.68
CA PRO A 162 -36.48 -0.68 5.11
C PRO A 162 -35.64 -1.70 5.88
N GLY A 163 -35.00 -1.21 6.95
CA GLY A 163 -34.11 -2.03 7.75
C GLY A 163 -33.66 -1.33 9.02
N PHE A 164 -32.66 -1.91 9.64
CA PHE A 164 -31.99 -1.34 10.82
C PHE A 164 -30.52 -1.73 10.89
N THR A 165 -29.74 -0.91 11.62
CA THR A 165 -28.31 -1.13 11.86
C THR A 165 -28.06 -1.38 13.34
N ILE A 166 -27.35 -2.47 13.67
CA ILE A 166 -26.75 -2.73 14.97
C ILE A 166 -25.34 -2.13 14.94
N PRO A 167 -24.98 -1.19 15.84
CA PRO A 167 -23.78 -0.38 15.70
C PRO A 167 -22.48 -1.13 16.01
N THR A 168 -21.35 -0.57 15.58
CA THR A 168 -19.99 -1.09 15.81
C THR A 168 -19.67 -1.30 17.29
N THR A 169 -20.29 -0.53 18.18
CA THR A 169 -20.13 -0.64 19.63
C THR A 169 -20.67 -1.96 20.19
N VAL A 170 -21.62 -2.60 19.50
CA VAL A 170 -22.09 -3.95 19.88
C VAL A 170 -21.04 -4.99 19.53
N CYS A 171 -20.33 -4.86 18.41
CA CYS A 171 -19.22 -5.74 18.05
C CYS A 171 -18.10 -5.68 19.11
N THR A 172 -17.70 -4.48 19.51
CA THR A 172 -16.69 -4.33 20.57
C THR A 172 -17.17 -4.86 21.92
N TYR A 173 -18.45 -4.68 22.25
CA TYR A 173 -19.07 -5.29 23.43
C TYR A 173 -19.04 -6.83 23.35
N PHE A 174 -19.43 -7.40 22.22
CA PHE A 174 -19.46 -8.84 21.96
C PHE A 174 -18.11 -9.51 22.23
N TYR A 175 -17.02 -8.94 21.71
CA TYR A 175 -15.68 -9.47 21.99
C TYR A 175 -15.21 -9.23 23.43
N ALA A 176 -15.53 -8.08 24.03
CA ALA A 176 -15.14 -7.78 25.40
C ALA A 176 -15.87 -8.64 26.45
N HIS A 177 -17.02 -9.22 26.11
CA HIS A 177 -17.90 -9.98 27.04
C HIS A 177 -18.08 -11.45 26.62
N GLY A 178 -17.07 -12.07 26.01
CA GLY A 178 -17.07 -13.48 25.67
C GLY A 178 -18.18 -13.89 24.69
N LYS A 179 -18.37 -13.11 23.64
CA LYS A 179 -19.37 -13.31 22.59
C LYS A 179 -20.83 -13.24 23.07
N THR A 180 -21.12 -12.41 24.08
CA THR A 180 -22.47 -12.13 24.55
C THR A 180 -22.96 -10.74 24.14
N TYR A 181 -24.27 -10.52 24.19
CA TYR A 181 -24.92 -9.28 23.77
C TYR A 181 -25.38 -8.40 24.93
N PRO A 182 -25.52 -7.07 24.73
CA PRO A 182 -26.24 -6.22 25.69
C PRO A 182 -27.65 -6.73 25.94
N LYS A 183 -28.13 -6.74 27.20
CA LYS A 183 -29.41 -7.31 27.60
C LYS A 183 -30.63 -6.73 26.86
N GLU A 184 -30.55 -5.44 26.51
CA GLU A 184 -31.66 -4.72 25.85
C GLU A 184 -31.66 -4.91 24.34
N LEU A 185 -30.58 -5.49 23.75
CA LEU A 185 -30.43 -5.58 22.30
C LEU A 185 -31.55 -6.42 21.67
N GLN A 186 -31.86 -7.57 22.21
CA GLN A 186 -32.87 -8.47 21.67
C GLN A 186 -34.23 -7.77 21.52
N GLY A 187 -34.70 -7.12 22.59
CA GLY A 187 -35.97 -6.39 22.55
C GLY A 187 -35.99 -5.23 21.55
N GLN A 188 -34.84 -4.57 21.33
CA GLN A 188 -34.72 -3.52 20.32
C GLN A 188 -34.70 -4.10 18.89
N VAL A 189 -34.07 -5.25 18.64
CA VAL A 189 -34.11 -5.98 17.37
C VAL A 189 -35.53 -6.40 17.03
N ASP A 190 -36.25 -6.99 17.99
CA ASP A 190 -37.68 -7.41 17.80
C ASP A 190 -38.57 -6.20 17.49
N GLN A 191 -38.33 -5.06 18.13
CA GLN A 191 -39.06 -3.81 17.83
C GLN A 191 -38.75 -3.31 16.44
N ALA A 192 -37.46 -3.39 16.00
CA ALA A 192 -37.05 -2.98 14.67
C ALA A 192 -37.60 -3.91 13.56
N LEU A 193 -37.67 -5.23 13.80
CA LEU A 193 -38.31 -6.16 12.88
C LEU A 193 -39.83 -5.82 12.71
N ARG A 194 -40.55 -5.52 13.81
CA ARG A 194 -41.92 -5.05 13.72
C ARG A 194 -42.07 -3.74 12.95
N TYR A 195 -41.12 -2.82 13.11
CA TYR A 195 -41.08 -1.57 12.31
C TYR A 195 -40.90 -1.86 10.83
N VAL A 196 -39.92 -2.70 10.44
CA VAL A 196 -39.71 -3.12 9.07
C VAL A 196 -40.93 -3.82 8.49
N GLY A 197 -41.51 -4.74 9.27
CA GLY A 197 -42.76 -5.45 8.93
C GLY A 197 -43.93 -4.50 8.66
N LYS A 198 -44.11 -3.46 9.48
CA LYS A 198 -45.14 -2.44 9.27
C LYS A 198 -44.94 -1.67 7.94
N LEU A 199 -43.68 -1.37 7.56
CA LEU A 199 -43.38 -0.64 6.32
C LEU A 199 -43.54 -1.51 5.07
N THR A 200 -43.25 -2.80 5.18
CA THR A 200 -43.31 -3.74 4.05
C THR A 200 -44.70 -4.44 3.94
N GLY A 201 -45.52 -4.37 4.97
CA GLY A 201 -46.74 -5.14 5.08
C GLY A 201 -46.55 -6.64 5.30
N LYS A 202 -45.34 -7.08 5.69
CA LYS A 202 -44.91 -8.48 5.87
C LYS A 202 -44.56 -8.75 7.33
N VAL A 203 -44.56 -10.00 7.77
CA VAL A 203 -44.22 -10.38 9.15
C VAL A 203 -43.11 -11.41 9.15
N PHE A 204 -42.11 -11.21 10.00
CA PHE A 204 -40.97 -12.11 10.10
C PHE A 204 -41.40 -13.45 10.67
N GLY A 205 -41.15 -14.53 9.89
CA GLY A 205 -41.54 -15.89 10.26
C GLY A 205 -43.03 -16.24 10.02
N ASP A 206 -43.81 -15.37 9.37
CA ASP A 206 -45.22 -15.64 9.02
C ASP A 206 -45.34 -16.71 7.92
N SER A 207 -46.23 -17.66 8.15
CA SER A 207 -46.49 -18.77 7.21
C SER A 207 -47.30 -18.39 5.97
N LYS A 208 -47.80 -17.14 5.85
CA LYS A 208 -48.60 -16.66 4.72
C LYS A 208 -47.97 -15.49 3.98
N ASN A 209 -47.32 -14.56 4.70
CA ASN A 209 -46.72 -13.37 4.13
C ASN A 209 -45.37 -13.06 4.83
N PRO A 210 -44.37 -13.94 4.64
CA PRO A 210 -43.11 -13.85 5.35
C PRO A 210 -42.29 -12.60 4.97
N LEU A 211 -41.76 -11.90 5.96
CA LEU A 211 -40.72 -10.93 5.82
C LEU A 211 -39.38 -11.68 5.72
N LEU A 212 -38.67 -11.58 4.62
CA LEU A 212 -37.31 -12.06 4.51
C LEU A 212 -36.33 -10.90 4.63
N VAL A 213 -35.18 -11.15 5.24
CA VAL A 213 -34.17 -10.12 5.48
C VAL A 213 -32.77 -10.57 5.05
N SER A 214 -31.93 -9.61 4.74
CA SER A 214 -30.48 -9.81 4.62
C SER A 214 -29.79 -9.35 5.89
N VAL A 215 -28.70 -10.03 6.28
CA VAL A 215 -27.82 -9.67 7.40
C VAL A 215 -26.43 -9.41 6.83
N ARG A 216 -26.03 -8.16 6.84
CA ARG A 216 -24.84 -7.68 6.11
C ARG A 216 -23.89 -6.96 7.04
N SER A 217 -22.59 -7.18 6.90
CA SER A 217 -21.54 -6.45 7.62
C SER A 217 -21.48 -4.96 7.21
N GLY A 218 -20.99 -4.11 8.13
CA GLY A 218 -20.83 -2.69 7.90
C GLY A 218 -19.62 -2.12 8.64
N GLY A 219 -18.40 -2.38 8.16
CA GLY A 219 -17.18 -1.78 8.72
C GLY A 219 -17.12 -0.26 8.50
N ARG A 220 -16.34 0.46 9.33
CA ARG A 220 -16.07 1.90 9.15
C ARG A 220 -15.31 2.17 7.85
N ALA A 221 -14.36 1.29 7.50
CA ALA A 221 -13.69 1.25 6.22
C ALA A 221 -14.37 0.21 5.31
N SER A 222 -14.31 0.42 4.00
CA SER A 222 -14.78 -0.56 3.02
C SER A 222 -13.77 -1.71 2.95
N MET A 223 -14.23 -2.93 3.20
CA MET A 223 -13.45 -4.16 3.17
C MET A 223 -14.18 -5.16 2.26
N PRO A 224 -14.08 -5.03 0.92
CA PRO A 224 -14.85 -5.85 -0.03
C PRO A 224 -14.47 -7.32 0.09
N GLY A 225 -15.48 -8.21 0.20
CA GLY A 225 -15.29 -9.65 0.28
C GLY A 225 -14.70 -10.19 1.60
N MET A 226 -14.21 -9.30 2.49
CA MET A 226 -13.51 -9.72 3.72
C MET A 226 -14.43 -10.15 4.85
N MET A 227 -15.71 -9.82 4.78
CA MET A 227 -16.67 -10.02 5.87
C MET A 227 -17.96 -10.63 5.35
N ASP A 228 -18.57 -11.44 6.16
CA ASP A 228 -19.68 -12.31 5.79
C ASP A 228 -21.00 -11.56 5.63
N THR A 229 -21.89 -12.16 4.84
CA THR A 229 -23.26 -11.72 4.52
C THR A 229 -24.16 -12.95 4.50
N VAL A 230 -25.40 -12.82 4.95
CA VAL A 230 -26.44 -13.86 4.81
C VAL A 230 -27.66 -13.20 4.16
N LEU A 231 -28.10 -13.76 3.04
CA LEU A 231 -29.29 -13.32 2.29
C LEU A 231 -30.45 -14.30 2.51
N ASN A 232 -31.65 -13.90 2.12
CA ASN A 232 -32.88 -14.72 2.14
C ASN A 232 -33.23 -15.29 3.53
N LEU A 233 -32.71 -14.66 4.59
CA LEU A 233 -32.90 -15.12 5.95
C LEU A 233 -34.38 -15.03 6.39
N GLY A 234 -34.87 -16.07 7.00
CA GLY A 234 -36.27 -16.25 7.36
C GLY A 234 -36.98 -17.32 6.50
N LEU A 235 -36.28 -17.86 5.47
CA LEU A 235 -36.78 -19.04 4.75
C LEU A 235 -36.61 -20.30 5.61
N ASN A 236 -37.64 -21.11 5.57
CA ASN A 236 -37.74 -22.45 6.10
C ASN A 236 -38.78 -23.25 5.32
N ASP A 237 -39.04 -24.50 5.69
CA ASP A 237 -39.95 -25.38 4.96
C ASP A 237 -41.38 -24.83 4.84
N THR A 238 -41.79 -23.97 5.76
CA THR A 238 -43.13 -23.34 5.74
C THR A 238 -43.14 -22.03 4.97
N THR A 239 -42.11 -21.18 5.17
CA THR A 239 -42.09 -19.85 4.55
C THR A 239 -41.71 -19.90 3.08
N VAL A 240 -41.01 -20.95 2.60
CA VAL A 240 -40.71 -21.13 1.16
C VAL A 240 -41.99 -21.40 0.37
N GLU A 241 -42.93 -22.20 0.93
CA GLU A 241 -44.24 -22.45 0.27
C GLU A 241 -45.10 -21.17 0.24
N ALA A 242 -45.05 -20.37 1.31
CA ALA A 242 -45.69 -19.05 1.30
C ALA A 242 -45.06 -18.11 0.25
N LEU A 243 -43.75 -18.13 0.08
CA LEU A 243 -43.05 -17.33 -0.94
C LEU A 243 -43.43 -17.80 -2.35
N ALA A 244 -43.52 -19.12 -2.57
CA ALA A 244 -43.99 -19.70 -3.85
C ALA A 244 -45.43 -19.29 -4.20
N ALA A 245 -46.31 -19.34 -3.20
CA ALA A 245 -47.72 -18.93 -3.37
C ALA A 245 -47.85 -17.41 -3.67
N LEU A 246 -47.05 -16.57 -3.04
CA LEU A 246 -47.08 -15.10 -3.20
C LEU A 246 -46.46 -14.66 -4.50
N SER A 247 -45.40 -15.29 -4.97
CA SER A 247 -44.72 -14.98 -6.21
C SER A 247 -45.40 -15.59 -7.41
N GLY A 248 -46.16 -16.68 -7.22
CA GLY A 248 -46.67 -17.51 -8.34
C GLY A 248 -45.56 -18.32 -9.03
N ASP A 249 -44.35 -18.34 -8.49
CA ASP A 249 -43.15 -18.98 -9.05
C ASP A 249 -42.47 -19.87 -8.01
N ARG A 250 -42.71 -21.17 -8.08
CA ARG A 250 -42.12 -22.18 -7.21
C ARG A 250 -40.62 -22.31 -7.42
N ARG A 251 -40.19 -22.16 -8.66
CA ARG A 251 -38.78 -22.20 -9.04
C ARG A 251 -38.00 -21.09 -8.32
N PHE A 252 -38.45 -19.84 -8.38
CA PHE A 252 -37.87 -18.70 -7.69
C PHE A 252 -37.80 -18.93 -6.17
N ALA A 253 -38.90 -19.45 -5.57
CA ALA A 253 -38.95 -19.63 -4.14
C ALA A 253 -37.92 -20.66 -3.63
N TYR A 254 -37.84 -21.81 -4.31
CA TYR A 254 -36.92 -22.87 -3.93
C TYR A 254 -35.46 -22.61 -4.32
N ASP A 255 -35.16 -21.91 -5.44
CA ASP A 255 -33.81 -21.38 -5.73
C ASP A 255 -33.36 -20.41 -4.64
N SER A 256 -34.26 -19.53 -4.17
CA SER A 256 -33.95 -18.63 -3.04
C SER A 256 -33.67 -19.38 -1.74
N TYR A 257 -34.39 -20.52 -1.50
CA TYR A 257 -34.19 -21.33 -0.32
C TYR A 257 -32.86 -22.11 -0.36
N ARG A 258 -32.54 -22.74 -1.51
CA ARG A 258 -31.24 -23.43 -1.64
C ARG A 258 -30.07 -22.48 -1.44
N ARG A 259 -30.12 -21.25 -2.01
CA ARG A 259 -29.12 -20.20 -1.83
C ARG A 259 -28.98 -19.80 -0.35
N PHE A 260 -30.10 -19.72 0.36
CA PHE A 260 -30.08 -19.45 1.79
C PHE A 260 -29.43 -20.59 2.57
N ILE A 261 -29.74 -21.84 2.27
CA ILE A 261 -29.15 -23.01 2.93
C ILE A 261 -27.64 -23.02 2.71
N THR A 262 -27.16 -22.88 1.49
CA THR A 262 -25.75 -22.82 1.16
C THR A 262 -25.04 -21.71 1.93
N MET A 263 -25.55 -20.48 1.85
CA MET A 263 -24.92 -19.33 2.48
C MET A 263 -24.97 -19.39 4.00
N TYR A 264 -26.06 -19.86 4.58
CA TYR A 264 -26.18 -20.02 6.03
C TYR A 264 -25.26 -21.13 6.56
N SER A 265 -25.14 -22.21 5.81
CA SER A 265 -24.27 -23.34 6.15
C SER A 265 -22.81 -22.96 6.13
N ASP A 266 -22.34 -22.26 5.09
CA ASP A 266 -20.98 -21.74 5.00
C ASP A 266 -20.71 -20.69 6.12
N VAL A 267 -21.51 -19.65 6.20
CA VAL A 267 -21.24 -18.48 7.05
C VAL A 267 -21.51 -18.75 8.53
N VAL A 268 -22.56 -19.50 8.86
CA VAL A 268 -23.04 -19.67 10.25
C VAL A 268 -22.68 -21.03 10.82
N LEU A 269 -22.81 -22.09 10.02
CA LEU A 269 -22.54 -23.46 10.48
C LEU A 269 -21.06 -23.86 10.23
N GLY A 270 -20.35 -23.15 9.33
CA GLY A 270 -18.92 -23.37 9.03
C GLY A 270 -18.67 -24.57 8.11
N LEU A 271 -19.66 -24.92 7.29
CA LEU A 271 -19.51 -25.95 6.27
C LEU A 271 -18.91 -25.36 4.98
N GLU A 272 -18.08 -26.14 4.30
CA GLU A 272 -17.43 -25.64 3.10
C GLU A 272 -18.40 -25.53 1.91
N HIS A 273 -18.39 -24.39 1.23
CA HIS A 273 -19.29 -24.05 0.14
C HIS A 273 -19.28 -25.09 -1.00
N HIS A 274 -18.10 -25.63 -1.31
CA HIS A 274 -17.92 -26.56 -2.43
C HIS A 274 -18.73 -27.87 -2.30
N HIS A 275 -19.05 -28.34 -1.09
CA HIS A 275 -19.90 -29.53 -0.91
C HIS A 275 -21.29 -29.34 -1.51
N PHE A 276 -21.85 -28.14 -1.39
CA PHE A 276 -23.15 -27.81 -1.99
C PHE A 276 -23.07 -27.63 -3.51
N GLU A 277 -21.96 -27.11 -4.02
CA GLU A 277 -21.71 -27.03 -5.46
C GLU A 277 -21.56 -28.40 -6.08
N GLU A 278 -20.84 -29.33 -5.45
CA GLU A 278 -20.72 -30.71 -5.92
C GLU A 278 -22.07 -31.43 -6.02
N ILE A 279 -22.95 -31.25 -5.02
CA ILE A 279 -24.31 -31.82 -5.05
C ILE A 279 -25.09 -31.23 -6.22
N LEU A 280 -25.05 -29.94 -6.43
CA LEU A 280 -25.77 -29.26 -7.52
C LEU A 280 -25.25 -29.68 -8.90
N ASP A 281 -23.93 -29.77 -9.05
CA ASP A 281 -23.30 -30.18 -10.31
C ASP A 281 -23.62 -31.66 -10.63
N ALA A 282 -23.55 -32.53 -9.63
CA ALA A 282 -23.94 -33.93 -9.80
C ALA A 282 -25.44 -34.05 -10.18
N PHE A 283 -26.29 -33.22 -9.59
CA PHE A 283 -27.72 -33.17 -9.95
C PHE A 283 -27.90 -32.72 -11.39
N LYS A 284 -27.27 -31.63 -11.81
CA LYS A 284 -27.31 -31.12 -13.18
C LYS A 284 -26.81 -32.15 -14.20
N ASP A 285 -25.67 -32.77 -13.92
CA ASP A 285 -25.09 -33.81 -14.79
C ASP A 285 -26.01 -34.99 -14.97
N SER A 286 -26.68 -35.44 -13.90
CA SER A 286 -27.62 -36.58 -13.96
C SER A 286 -28.88 -36.30 -14.78
N HIS A 287 -29.26 -34.99 -14.88
CA HIS A 287 -30.46 -34.57 -15.63
C HIS A 287 -30.14 -33.93 -16.99
N GLY A 288 -28.85 -33.77 -17.33
CA GLY A 288 -28.39 -33.14 -18.58
C GLY A 288 -28.59 -31.62 -18.63
N TYR A 289 -28.65 -30.97 -17.45
CA TYR A 289 -28.76 -29.52 -17.35
C TYR A 289 -27.37 -28.86 -17.40
N SER A 290 -27.30 -27.66 -17.99
CA SER A 290 -26.06 -26.90 -18.08
C SER A 290 -26.05 -25.66 -17.19
N LEU A 291 -27.20 -25.06 -16.93
CA LEU A 291 -27.37 -23.83 -16.18
C LEU A 291 -28.33 -24.03 -15.01
N ASP A 292 -28.17 -23.27 -13.96
CA ASP A 292 -29.10 -23.22 -12.83
C ASP A 292 -30.52 -22.82 -13.28
N THR A 293 -30.64 -22.11 -14.40
CA THR A 293 -31.90 -21.69 -14.98
C THR A 293 -32.65 -22.83 -15.67
N ASP A 294 -31.99 -23.96 -15.92
CA ASP A 294 -32.61 -25.11 -16.55
C ASP A 294 -33.43 -25.95 -15.55
N LEU A 295 -33.12 -25.84 -14.24
CA LEU A 295 -33.83 -26.57 -13.20
C LEU A 295 -35.26 -26.03 -13.00
N THR A 296 -36.20 -26.94 -12.85
CA THR A 296 -37.59 -26.65 -12.52
C THR A 296 -37.79 -26.38 -11.02
N GLY A 297 -39.01 -25.99 -10.65
CA GLY A 297 -39.34 -25.83 -9.21
C GLY A 297 -39.26 -27.14 -8.43
N ASP A 298 -39.61 -28.27 -9.03
CA ASP A 298 -39.58 -29.59 -8.38
C ASP A 298 -38.14 -30.11 -8.28
N ASP A 299 -37.25 -29.83 -9.25
CA ASP A 299 -35.84 -30.14 -9.19
C ASP A 299 -35.19 -29.39 -7.99
N TRP A 300 -35.52 -28.11 -7.83
CA TRP A 300 -35.04 -27.33 -6.67
C TRP A 300 -35.56 -27.85 -5.34
N VAL A 301 -36.76 -28.43 -5.26
CA VAL A 301 -37.21 -29.08 -4.03
C VAL A 301 -36.33 -30.28 -3.68
N GLU A 302 -35.95 -31.09 -4.69
CA GLU A 302 -35.10 -32.23 -4.49
C GLU A 302 -33.69 -31.82 -4.07
N VAL A 303 -33.10 -30.82 -4.74
CA VAL A 303 -31.79 -30.27 -4.38
C VAL A 303 -31.78 -29.72 -2.94
N VAL A 304 -32.82 -28.98 -2.55
CA VAL A 304 -33.01 -28.51 -1.16
C VAL A 304 -33.06 -29.67 -0.15
N GLY A 305 -33.71 -30.77 -0.53
CA GLY A 305 -33.72 -31.98 0.27
C GLY A 305 -32.33 -32.56 0.47
N GLN A 306 -31.55 -32.65 -0.61
CA GLN A 306 -30.15 -33.14 -0.56
C GLN A 306 -29.26 -32.23 0.25
N TYR A 307 -29.38 -30.89 0.12
CA TYR A 307 -28.65 -29.92 0.91
C TYR A 307 -28.91 -30.04 2.40
N LYS A 308 -30.18 -30.20 2.81
CA LYS A 308 -30.56 -30.39 4.21
C LYS A 308 -30.02 -31.71 4.76
N ALA A 309 -30.02 -32.78 3.98
CA ALA A 309 -29.40 -34.04 4.34
C ALA A 309 -27.87 -33.89 4.55
N ALA A 310 -27.19 -33.19 3.66
CA ALA A 310 -25.75 -32.91 3.80
C ALA A 310 -25.46 -32.09 5.08
N VAL A 311 -26.30 -31.09 5.38
CA VAL A 311 -26.16 -30.33 6.64
C VAL A 311 -26.34 -31.23 7.87
N ALA A 312 -27.30 -32.13 7.86
CA ALA A 312 -27.56 -33.06 8.97
C ALA A 312 -26.42 -34.06 9.12
N ASP A 313 -25.89 -34.58 8.04
CA ASP A 313 -24.77 -35.54 8.03
C ASP A 313 -23.46 -34.89 8.57
N GLU A 314 -23.15 -33.66 8.15
CA GLU A 314 -21.92 -32.96 8.55
C GLU A 314 -21.98 -32.38 9.97
N THR A 315 -23.14 -31.84 10.39
CA THR A 315 -23.30 -31.15 11.68
C THR A 315 -23.88 -32.03 12.78
N GLY A 316 -24.51 -33.14 12.42
CA GLY A 316 -25.30 -33.96 13.33
C GLY A 316 -26.61 -33.32 13.78
N ASN A 317 -27.05 -32.22 13.12
CA ASN A 317 -28.28 -31.50 13.43
C ASN A 317 -28.99 -31.10 12.14
N ASP A 318 -30.33 -31.06 12.19
CA ASP A 318 -31.12 -30.56 11.07
C ASP A 318 -30.85 -29.07 10.81
N PHE A 319 -31.04 -28.65 9.54
CA PHE A 319 -30.98 -27.24 9.15
C PHE A 319 -32.00 -26.42 9.98
N PRO A 320 -31.60 -25.31 10.62
CA PRO A 320 -32.43 -24.51 11.53
C PRO A 320 -33.71 -23.99 10.89
N GLN A 321 -34.90 -24.32 11.44
CA GLN A 321 -36.19 -23.92 10.94
C GLN A 321 -36.80 -22.70 11.64
N ASP A 322 -36.28 -22.30 12.82
CA ASP A 322 -36.75 -21.09 13.52
C ASP A 322 -36.06 -19.81 12.95
N PRO A 323 -36.83 -18.88 12.33
CA PRO A 323 -36.29 -17.65 11.77
C PRO A 323 -35.56 -16.78 12.79
N HIS A 324 -35.97 -16.77 14.07
CA HIS A 324 -35.29 -16.00 15.09
C HIS A 324 -33.94 -16.62 15.46
N ALA A 325 -33.83 -17.96 15.52
CA ALA A 325 -32.55 -18.64 15.70
C ALA A 325 -31.60 -18.36 14.52
N GLN A 326 -32.13 -18.44 13.29
CA GLN A 326 -31.39 -18.08 12.07
C GLN A 326 -30.83 -16.64 12.13
N LEU A 327 -31.67 -15.68 12.54
CA LEU A 327 -31.27 -14.26 12.62
C LEU A 327 -30.13 -14.04 13.63
N TRP A 328 -30.22 -14.62 14.82
CA TRP A 328 -29.18 -14.46 15.83
C TRP A 328 -27.91 -15.22 15.47
N GLY A 329 -27.99 -16.36 14.80
CA GLY A 329 -26.87 -17.07 14.21
C GLY A 329 -26.12 -16.19 13.21
N ALA A 330 -26.84 -15.59 12.25
CA ALA A 330 -26.27 -14.72 11.23
C ALA A 330 -25.66 -13.43 11.81
N ILE A 331 -26.33 -12.78 12.80
CA ILE A 331 -25.77 -11.61 13.50
C ILE A 331 -24.46 -11.97 14.20
N GLY A 332 -24.41 -13.15 14.87
CA GLY A 332 -23.20 -13.65 15.52
C GLY A 332 -22.06 -13.95 14.55
N ALA A 333 -22.38 -14.58 13.42
CA ALA A 333 -21.41 -14.88 12.37
C ALA A 333 -20.83 -13.60 11.76
N VAL A 334 -21.65 -12.60 11.44
CA VAL A 334 -21.18 -11.31 10.92
C VAL A 334 -20.29 -10.58 11.92
N PHE A 335 -20.58 -10.60 13.21
CA PHE A 335 -19.64 -10.05 14.20
C PHE A 335 -18.35 -10.87 14.29
N SER A 336 -18.44 -12.20 14.20
CA SER A 336 -17.29 -13.10 14.23
C SER A 336 -16.37 -12.91 13.02
N SER A 337 -16.94 -12.59 11.86
CA SER A 337 -16.16 -12.37 10.62
C SER A 337 -15.17 -11.20 10.72
N TRP A 338 -15.35 -10.27 11.68
CA TRP A 338 -14.34 -9.23 11.95
C TRP A 338 -12.97 -9.82 12.31
N MET A 339 -12.92 -11.01 12.89
CA MET A 339 -11.68 -11.69 13.29
C MET A 339 -11.30 -12.88 12.40
N ASN A 340 -11.97 -13.06 11.25
CA ASN A 340 -11.54 -14.06 10.26
C ASN A 340 -10.14 -13.72 9.72
N ALA A 341 -9.36 -14.73 9.34
CA ALA A 341 -7.98 -14.57 8.89
C ALA A 341 -7.84 -13.55 7.75
N ARG A 342 -8.72 -13.63 6.73
CA ARG A 342 -8.78 -12.69 5.61
C ARG A 342 -9.06 -11.25 6.06
N ALA A 343 -10.01 -11.04 6.99
CA ALA A 343 -10.32 -9.71 7.52
C ALA A 343 -9.18 -9.13 8.37
N VAL A 344 -8.48 -9.97 9.14
CA VAL A 344 -7.30 -9.58 9.92
C VAL A 344 -6.15 -9.17 9.00
N THR A 345 -5.89 -9.96 7.96
CA THR A 345 -4.85 -9.66 6.95
C THR A 345 -5.15 -8.35 6.23
N TYR A 346 -6.37 -8.19 5.73
CA TYR A 346 -6.80 -6.95 5.07
C TYR A 346 -6.64 -5.72 5.98
N ARG A 347 -7.05 -5.84 7.26
CA ARG A 347 -6.91 -4.74 8.21
C ARG A 347 -5.46 -4.36 8.46
N LYS A 348 -4.55 -5.35 8.53
CA LYS A 348 -3.10 -5.08 8.66
C LYS A 348 -2.55 -4.36 7.44
N LEU A 349 -2.93 -4.79 6.23
CA LEU A 349 -2.48 -4.18 4.96
C LEU A 349 -3.01 -2.75 4.76
N HIS A 350 -4.10 -2.37 5.44
CA HIS A 350 -4.75 -1.08 5.25
C HIS A 350 -4.84 -0.23 6.54
N ASP A 351 -4.02 -0.52 7.54
CA ASP A 351 -3.97 0.21 8.83
C ASP A 351 -5.34 0.41 9.50
N ILE A 352 -6.21 -0.60 9.42
CA ILE A 352 -7.53 -0.56 10.04
C ILE A 352 -7.46 -1.12 11.46
N PRO A 353 -7.65 -0.29 12.51
CA PRO A 353 -7.56 -0.73 13.89
C PRO A 353 -8.58 -1.81 14.23
N GLU A 354 -8.16 -2.87 14.90
CA GLU A 354 -9.02 -3.94 15.39
C GLU A 354 -10.15 -3.41 16.30
N SER A 355 -9.83 -2.40 17.11
CA SER A 355 -10.75 -1.76 18.03
C SER A 355 -11.97 -1.08 17.38
N TRP A 356 -11.98 -0.93 16.06
CA TRP A 356 -13.11 -0.30 15.36
C TRP A 356 -14.36 -1.19 15.33
N GLY A 357 -14.21 -2.51 15.22
CA GLY A 357 -15.32 -3.43 15.06
C GLY A 357 -16.13 -3.22 13.77
N THR A 358 -17.15 -4.03 13.57
CA THR A 358 -18.11 -3.91 12.48
C THR A 358 -19.51 -3.64 12.99
N ALA A 359 -20.35 -2.98 12.19
CA ALA A 359 -21.80 -2.93 12.39
C ALA A 359 -22.46 -4.10 11.66
N VAL A 360 -23.68 -4.42 12.03
CA VAL A 360 -24.56 -5.37 11.34
C VAL A 360 -25.77 -4.63 10.80
N ASN A 361 -26.05 -4.77 9.51
CA ASN A 361 -27.22 -4.19 8.84
C ASN A 361 -28.21 -5.31 8.53
N VAL A 362 -29.40 -5.22 9.08
CA VAL A 362 -30.53 -6.11 8.81
C VAL A 362 -31.52 -5.33 7.92
N GLN A 363 -31.79 -5.83 6.70
CA GLN A 363 -32.55 -5.10 5.71
C GLN A 363 -33.57 -6.02 5.01
N ALA A 364 -34.78 -5.54 4.75
CA ALA A 364 -35.78 -6.29 4.00
C ALA A 364 -35.21 -6.72 2.65
N MET A 365 -35.43 -7.98 2.29
CA MET A 365 -35.06 -8.48 0.97
C MET A 365 -35.94 -7.84 -0.12
N VAL A 366 -35.27 -7.56 -1.25
CA VAL A 366 -35.89 -7.25 -2.56
C VAL A 366 -35.22 -8.15 -3.59
N PHE A 367 -35.96 -8.60 -4.56
CA PHE A 367 -35.57 -9.71 -5.40
C PHE A 367 -35.37 -9.27 -6.86
N GLY A 368 -34.14 -9.43 -7.36
CA GLY A 368 -33.80 -9.23 -8.76
C GLY A 368 -34.04 -10.44 -9.65
N ASN A 369 -34.44 -11.59 -9.05
CA ASN A 369 -34.68 -12.86 -9.73
C ASN A 369 -36.17 -13.27 -9.74
N MET A 370 -37.08 -12.29 -9.82
CA MET A 370 -38.52 -12.50 -9.97
C MET A 370 -38.96 -12.31 -11.42
N GLY A 371 -38.32 -13.00 -12.35
CA GLY A 371 -38.59 -12.95 -13.78
C GLY A 371 -38.01 -11.75 -14.52
N ASP A 372 -38.39 -11.60 -15.81
CA ASP A 372 -37.73 -10.66 -16.74
C ASP A 372 -37.98 -9.17 -16.47
N THR A 373 -38.88 -8.83 -15.56
CA THR A 373 -39.10 -7.46 -15.10
C THR A 373 -38.27 -7.11 -13.86
N SER A 374 -37.44 -8.06 -13.40
CA SER A 374 -36.57 -7.91 -12.26
C SER A 374 -35.13 -8.03 -12.68
N ALA A 375 -34.25 -7.31 -11.98
CA ALA A 375 -32.80 -7.28 -12.25
C ALA A 375 -32.02 -6.87 -11.01
N THR A 376 -30.72 -7.13 -11.02
CA THR A 376 -29.79 -6.58 -10.06
C THR A 376 -28.58 -5.99 -10.78
N GLY A 377 -27.91 -4.99 -10.17
CA GLY A 377 -26.76 -4.37 -10.82
C GLY A 377 -25.92 -3.49 -9.91
N VAL A 378 -24.78 -3.14 -10.45
CA VAL A 378 -23.80 -2.23 -9.85
C VAL A 378 -23.51 -1.10 -10.81
N ALA A 379 -23.50 0.12 -10.32
CA ALA A 379 -23.28 1.31 -11.14
C ALA A 379 -22.29 2.27 -10.48
N PHE A 380 -21.56 3.00 -11.30
CA PHE A 380 -20.69 4.09 -10.89
C PHE A 380 -21.18 5.39 -11.51
N THR A 381 -21.17 6.48 -10.76
CA THR A 381 -21.58 7.78 -11.29
C THR A 381 -20.61 8.35 -12.32
N ARG A 382 -19.38 7.83 -12.36
CA ARG A 382 -18.36 8.10 -13.38
C ARG A 382 -17.61 6.80 -13.67
N ASN A 383 -16.98 6.69 -14.82
CA ASN A 383 -16.17 5.53 -15.14
C ASN A 383 -15.00 5.38 -14.14
N PRO A 384 -14.91 4.29 -13.35
CA PRO A 384 -13.90 4.11 -12.32
C PRO A 384 -12.49 3.92 -12.85
N SER A 385 -12.33 3.58 -14.14
CA SER A 385 -11.04 3.35 -14.78
C SER A 385 -10.50 4.61 -15.47
N THR A 386 -11.37 5.36 -16.17
CA THR A 386 -10.98 6.53 -16.97
C THR A 386 -11.32 7.89 -16.32
N GLY A 387 -12.25 7.90 -15.35
CA GLY A 387 -12.78 9.13 -14.73
C GLY A 387 -13.86 9.84 -15.53
N GLU A 388 -14.22 9.33 -16.70
CA GLU A 388 -15.20 9.95 -17.58
C GLU A 388 -16.55 10.15 -16.89
N ARG A 389 -17.15 11.32 -17.10
CA ARG A 389 -18.44 11.72 -16.50
C ARG A 389 -19.60 11.09 -17.25
N ARG A 390 -19.80 9.81 -17.04
CA ARG A 390 -21.01 9.09 -17.48
C ARG A 390 -21.31 7.94 -16.55
N LEU A 391 -22.60 7.56 -16.48
CA LEU A 391 -23.03 6.38 -15.74
C LEU A 391 -22.35 5.15 -16.35
N TYR A 392 -21.65 4.41 -15.51
CA TYR A 392 -20.90 3.21 -15.88
C TYR A 392 -21.31 2.07 -14.97
N GLY A 393 -21.49 0.87 -15.50
CA GLY A 393 -21.83 -0.28 -14.68
C GLY A 393 -22.49 -1.41 -15.46
N GLU A 394 -22.92 -2.41 -14.70
CA GLU A 394 -23.40 -3.69 -15.20
C GLU A 394 -24.66 -4.10 -14.45
N PHE A 395 -25.51 -4.87 -15.13
CA PHE A 395 -26.72 -5.45 -14.54
C PHE A 395 -27.01 -6.83 -15.12
N LEU A 396 -27.82 -7.60 -14.42
CA LEU A 396 -28.32 -8.89 -14.88
C LEU A 396 -29.84 -8.95 -14.70
N ILE A 397 -30.55 -9.31 -15.75
CA ILE A 397 -31.99 -9.61 -15.70
C ILE A 397 -32.19 -10.97 -15.03
N ASN A 398 -33.21 -11.07 -14.19
CA ASN A 398 -33.60 -12.28 -13.48
C ASN A 398 -32.39 -12.88 -12.72
N ALA A 399 -31.78 -12.08 -11.79
CA ALA A 399 -30.56 -12.44 -11.07
C ALA A 399 -30.54 -11.85 -9.65
N GLN A 400 -29.86 -12.51 -8.74
CA GLN A 400 -29.52 -11.96 -7.42
C GLN A 400 -28.14 -11.26 -7.46
N GLY A 401 -27.81 -10.49 -6.39
CA GLY A 401 -26.57 -9.74 -6.33
C GLY A 401 -25.32 -10.61 -6.43
N GLU A 402 -25.36 -11.84 -5.97
CA GLU A 402 -24.27 -12.82 -6.06
C GLU A 402 -23.92 -13.14 -7.51
N ASP A 403 -24.92 -13.30 -8.38
CA ASP A 403 -24.71 -13.64 -9.79
C ASP A 403 -23.89 -12.58 -10.55
N VAL A 404 -24.00 -11.29 -10.12
CA VAL A 404 -23.19 -10.17 -10.66
C VAL A 404 -21.80 -10.14 -10.07
N VAL A 405 -21.70 -10.28 -8.74
CA VAL A 405 -20.44 -10.06 -8.01
C VAL A 405 -19.49 -11.26 -8.13
N ALA A 406 -20.02 -12.49 -8.10
CA ALA A 406 -19.22 -13.71 -8.28
C ALA A 406 -18.86 -13.97 -9.75
N GLY A 407 -19.56 -13.31 -10.70
CA GLY A 407 -19.27 -13.48 -12.12
C GLY A 407 -19.79 -14.79 -12.72
N ILE A 408 -20.76 -15.42 -12.07
CA ILE A 408 -21.38 -16.69 -12.51
C ILE A 408 -22.01 -16.55 -13.90
N ARG A 409 -22.56 -15.37 -14.18
CA ARG A 409 -23.16 -15.02 -15.47
C ARG A 409 -22.48 -13.74 -16.01
N THR A 410 -22.26 -13.66 -17.33
CA THR A 410 -21.75 -12.44 -17.97
C THR A 410 -22.79 -11.33 -17.90
N PRO A 411 -22.50 -10.19 -17.23
CA PRO A 411 -23.45 -9.09 -17.08
C PRO A 411 -23.72 -8.37 -18.40
N GLN A 412 -24.73 -7.50 -18.37
CA GLN A 412 -25.15 -6.61 -19.48
C GLN A 412 -24.77 -5.17 -19.11
N ASP A 413 -24.48 -4.36 -20.13
CA ASP A 413 -24.17 -2.93 -19.94
C ASP A 413 -25.40 -2.13 -19.48
N ILE A 414 -25.21 -1.15 -18.59
CA ILE A 414 -26.30 -0.27 -18.14
C ILE A 414 -26.74 0.69 -19.25
N THR A 415 -25.78 1.25 -20.01
CA THR A 415 -26.07 2.25 -21.05
C THR A 415 -25.95 1.67 -22.45
N GLU A 416 -26.75 2.17 -23.38
CA GLU A 416 -26.68 1.77 -24.79
C GLU A 416 -25.31 2.15 -25.40
N HIS A 417 -24.74 3.25 -24.98
CA HIS A 417 -23.40 3.67 -25.40
C HIS A 417 -22.33 2.63 -25.01
N ALA A 418 -22.33 2.18 -23.74
CA ALA A 418 -21.38 1.17 -23.28
C ALA A 418 -21.56 -0.16 -24.05
N ARG A 419 -22.79 -0.56 -24.31
CA ARG A 419 -23.11 -1.75 -25.12
C ARG A 419 -22.50 -1.69 -26.51
N VAL A 420 -22.65 -0.55 -27.20
CA VAL A 420 -22.06 -0.35 -28.52
C VAL A 420 -20.53 -0.37 -28.46
N GLU A 421 -19.96 0.27 -27.46
CA GLU A 421 -18.51 0.35 -27.24
C GLU A 421 -17.90 -1.04 -26.91
N SER A 422 -18.59 -1.86 -26.11
CA SER A 422 -18.15 -3.22 -25.75
C SER A 422 -18.42 -4.24 -26.85
N GLY A 423 -19.24 -3.89 -27.85
CA GLY A 423 -19.68 -4.81 -28.92
C GLY A 423 -20.62 -5.91 -28.41
N SER A 424 -21.27 -5.74 -27.26
CA SER A 424 -22.18 -6.72 -26.68
C SER A 424 -23.45 -6.87 -27.51
N ASP A 425 -23.86 -8.12 -27.74
CA ASP A 425 -25.14 -8.51 -28.38
C ASP A 425 -26.34 -8.43 -27.42
N LYS A 426 -26.08 -8.31 -26.10
CA LYS A 426 -27.10 -8.25 -25.06
C LYS A 426 -27.71 -6.85 -24.95
N THR A 427 -29.00 -6.78 -24.65
CA THR A 427 -29.73 -5.50 -24.50
C THR A 427 -29.26 -4.74 -23.25
N SER A 428 -29.00 -3.45 -23.39
CA SER A 428 -28.64 -2.58 -22.24
C SER A 428 -29.84 -2.34 -21.31
N MET A 429 -29.57 -1.95 -20.05
CA MET A 429 -30.62 -1.56 -19.08
C MET A 429 -31.44 -0.37 -19.60
N GLU A 430 -30.79 0.57 -20.28
CA GLU A 430 -31.45 1.73 -20.89
C GLU A 430 -32.58 1.35 -21.81
N VAL A 431 -32.41 0.26 -22.58
CA VAL A 431 -33.42 -0.26 -23.51
C VAL A 431 -34.36 -1.27 -22.83
N ALA A 432 -33.82 -2.18 -22.03
CA ALA A 432 -34.61 -3.25 -21.41
C ALA A 432 -35.56 -2.76 -20.30
N MET A 433 -35.11 -1.77 -19.49
CA MET A 433 -35.84 -1.27 -18.32
C MET A 433 -35.83 0.28 -18.26
N PRO A 434 -36.39 1.00 -19.23
CA PRO A 434 -36.21 2.44 -19.39
C PRO A 434 -36.74 3.27 -18.22
N ALA A 435 -37.79 2.84 -17.52
CA ALA A 435 -38.31 3.53 -16.36
C ALA A 435 -37.33 3.45 -15.15
N ALA A 436 -36.81 2.25 -14.88
CA ALA A 436 -35.81 2.04 -13.81
C ALA A 436 -34.50 2.73 -14.15
N PHE A 437 -34.04 2.70 -15.39
CA PHE A 437 -32.84 3.42 -15.84
C PHE A 437 -32.98 4.95 -15.66
N LYS A 438 -34.13 5.51 -16.04
CA LYS A 438 -34.40 6.95 -15.85
C LYS A 438 -34.35 7.34 -14.36
N GLU A 439 -34.90 6.52 -13.48
CA GLU A 439 -34.84 6.75 -12.04
C GLU A 439 -33.41 6.60 -11.50
N LEU A 440 -32.68 5.58 -11.94
CA LEU A 440 -31.26 5.39 -11.57
C LEU A 440 -30.43 6.61 -11.99
N THR A 441 -30.67 7.15 -13.21
CA THR A 441 -30.02 8.34 -13.74
C THR A 441 -30.29 9.58 -12.86
N ARG A 442 -31.50 9.75 -12.37
CA ARG A 442 -31.84 10.81 -11.41
C ARG A 442 -31.11 10.63 -10.07
N ILE A 443 -31.07 9.40 -9.58
CA ILE A 443 -30.47 9.07 -8.29
C ILE A 443 -28.95 9.27 -8.32
N TYR A 444 -28.25 8.81 -9.37
CA TYR A 444 -26.79 8.96 -9.41
C TYR A 444 -26.38 10.45 -9.44
N THR A 445 -27.14 11.28 -10.19
CA THR A 445 -26.89 12.73 -10.24
C THR A 445 -27.08 13.38 -8.89
N LEU A 446 -28.13 12.97 -8.15
CA LEU A 446 -28.38 13.47 -6.80
C LEU A 446 -27.26 13.08 -5.84
N LEU A 447 -26.84 11.81 -5.86
CA LEU A 447 -25.83 11.28 -4.96
C LEU A 447 -24.45 11.88 -5.21
N GLU A 448 -24.00 12.00 -6.47
CA GLU A 448 -22.74 12.65 -6.79
C GLU A 448 -22.71 14.12 -6.31
N LYS A 449 -23.79 14.85 -6.53
CA LYS A 449 -23.92 16.23 -6.04
C LYS A 449 -23.96 16.32 -4.51
N HIS A 450 -24.66 15.40 -3.84
CA HIS A 450 -24.78 15.37 -2.37
C HIS A 450 -23.43 15.04 -1.70
N TYR A 451 -22.78 13.96 -2.14
CA TYR A 451 -21.50 13.54 -1.59
C TYR A 451 -20.31 14.34 -2.15
N ARG A 452 -20.53 15.11 -3.22
CA ARG A 452 -19.49 15.85 -3.96
C ARG A 452 -18.32 14.98 -4.38
N ASP A 453 -18.60 13.72 -4.72
CA ASP A 453 -17.64 12.72 -5.12
C ASP A 453 -18.33 11.62 -5.93
N MET A 454 -17.53 10.95 -6.79
CA MET A 454 -17.98 9.74 -7.51
C MET A 454 -18.50 8.70 -6.53
N GLN A 455 -19.67 8.14 -6.85
CA GLN A 455 -20.33 7.10 -6.06
C GLN A 455 -20.33 5.77 -6.79
N ASP A 456 -20.22 4.72 -6.02
CA ASP A 456 -20.41 3.31 -6.34
C ASP A 456 -21.77 2.90 -5.75
N LEU A 457 -22.66 2.36 -6.57
CA LEU A 457 -24.06 2.12 -6.29
C LEU A 457 -24.37 0.63 -6.48
N GLU A 458 -25.06 0.02 -5.51
CA GLU A 458 -25.67 -1.29 -5.65
C GLU A 458 -27.20 -1.10 -5.70
N PHE A 459 -27.86 -1.71 -6.68
CA PHE A 459 -29.30 -1.57 -6.87
C PHE A 459 -29.96 -2.90 -7.29
N THR A 460 -31.25 -3.00 -7.04
CA THR A 460 -32.11 -4.09 -7.52
C THR A 460 -33.38 -3.49 -8.13
N VAL A 461 -33.82 -4.06 -9.22
CA VAL A 461 -35.14 -3.82 -9.79
C VAL A 461 -36.02 -5.03 -9.46
N GLU A 462 -37.06 -4.84 -8.65
CA GLU A 462 -38.03 -5.86 -8.31
C GLU A 462 -39.34 -5.55 -9.03
N GLN A 463 -39.71 -6.34 -9.99
CA GLN A 463 -40.94 -6.16 -10.78
C GLN A 463 -41.12 -4.72 -11.31
N GLY A 464 -40.08 -4.19 -11.94
CA GLY A 464 -40.03 -2.85 -12.52
C GLY A 464 -39.76 -1.71 -11.52
N LYS A 465 -39.73 -1.95 -10.22
CA LYS A 465 -39.47 -0.96 -9.19
C LYS A 465 -37.99 -0.96 -8.77
N LEU A 466 -37.32 0.17 -8.90
CA LEU A 466 -35.92 0.35 -8.50
C LEU A 466 -35.80 0.45 -6.98
N TRP A 467 -34.80 -0.22 -6.43
CA TRP A 467 -34.37 -0.15 -5.03
C TRP A 467 -32.88 0.07 -4.91
N MET A 468 -32.43 0.99 -4.04
CA MET A 468 -31.03 1.26 -3.74
C MET A 468 -30.57 0.46 -2.54
N LEU A 469 -29.60 -0.42 -2.72
CA LEU A 469 -29.11 -1.31 -1.67
C LEU A 469 -27.90 -0.75 -0.94
N GLN A 470 -27.05 0.04 -1.64
CA GLN A 470 -25.86 0.62 -1.09
C GLN A 470 -25.39 1.81 -1.94
N THR A 471 -24.76 2.78 -1.29
CA THR A 471 -23.89 3.77 -1.94
C THR A 471 -22.58 3.90 -1.14
N ARG A 472 -21.49 4.15 -1.84
CA ARG A 472 -20.18 4.43 -1.23
C ARG A 472 -19.32 5.27 -2.17
N SER A 473 -18.29 5.94 -1.65
CA SER A 473 -17.25 6.53 -2.52
C SER A 473 -16.67 5.45 -3.41
N GLY A 474 -16.75 5.65 -4.72
CA GLY A 474 -16.30 4.67 -5.70
C GLY A 474 -14.78 4.48 -5.64
N LYS A 475 -14.35 3.23 -5.54
CA LYS A 475 -12.95 2.87 -5.78
C LYS A 475 -12.62 3.14 -7.24
N ARG A 476 -11.45 3.70 -7.50
CA ARG A 476 -11.06 4.18 -8.83
C ARG A 476 -9.55 4.12 -9.00
N THR A 477 -9.10 4.10 -10.24
CA THR A 477 -7.68 4.17 -10.57
C THR A 477 -7.10 5.55 -10.26
N ALA A 478 -5.77 5.66 -10.20
CA ALA A 478 -5.10 6.95 -10.03
C ALA A 478 -5.44 7.92 -11.16
N LYS A 479 -5.52 7.45 -12.40
CA LYS A 479 -5.94 8.24 -13.56
C LYS A 479 -7.35 8.78 -13.41
N ALA A 480 -8.29 7.92 -13.05
CA ALA A 480 -9.68 8.33 -12.83
C ALA A 480 -9.80 9.27 -11.62
N ALA A 481 -9.10 9.02 -10.52
CA ALA A 481 -9.09 9.89 -9.35
C ALA A 481 -8.64 11.30 -9.68
N LEU A 482 -7.55 11.40 -10.45
CA LEU A 482 -7.00 12.66 -10.92
C LEU A 482 -8.01 13.44 -11.77
N ARG A 483 -8.53 12.80 -12.83
CA ARG A 483 -9.52 13.41 -13.73
C ARG A 483 -10.77 13.84 -12.99
N ILE A 484 -11.32 12.97 -12.15
CA ILE A 484 -12.53 13.27 -11.36
C ILE A 484 -12.30 14.46 -10.43
N ALA A 485 -11.17 14.53 -9.73
CA ALA A 485 -10.87 15.65 -8.83
C ALA A 485 -10.78 16.99 -9.58
N VAL A 486 -10.15 17.00 -10.75
CA VAL A 486 -10.01 18.18 -11.59
C VAL A 486 -11.37 18.60 -12.17
N GLU A 487 -12.13 17.65 -12.71
CA GLU A 487 -13.46 17.93 -13.28
C GLU A 487 -14.44 18.43 -12.21
N LEU A 488 -14.53 17.79 -11.04
CA LEU A 488 -15.39 18.24 -9.93
C LEU A 488 -15.03 19.67 -9.44
N ALA A 489 -13.75 20.04 -9.49
CA ALA A 489 -13.33 21.39 -9.17
C ALA A 489 -13.72 22.39 -10.27
N ASN A 490 -13.58 22.03 -11.54
CA ASN A 490 -14.00 22.84 -12.68
C ASN A 490 -15.52 23.01 -12.74
N GLU A 491 -16.28 21.98 -12.33
CA GLU A 491 -17.74 22.00 -12.17
C GLU A 491 -18.20 22.83 -10.95
N GLY A 492 -17.29 23.28 -10.10
CA GLY A 492 -17.61 24.05 -8.89
C GLY A 492 -18.22 23.24 -7.75
N LEU A 493 -18.21 21.90 -7.84
CA LEU A 493 -18.70 21.01 -6.77
C LEU A 493 -17.74 20.92 -5.58
N ILE A 494 -16.44 21.11 -5.84
CA ILE A 494 -15.37 21.16 -4.83
C ILE A 494 -14.43 22.32 -5.12
N THR A 495 -13.61 22.70 -4.15
CA THR A 495 -12.56 23.70 -4.38
C THR A 495 -11.31 23.07 -4.97
N LYS A 496 -10.44 23.87 -5.63
CA LYS A 496 -9.12 23.43 -6.08
C LYS A 496 -8.28 22.84 -4.94
N LYS A 497 -8.40 23.40 -3.73
CA LYS A 497 -7.73 22.87 -2.52
C LYS A 497 -8.28 21.51 -2.12
N ASP A 498 -9.60 21.32 -2.22
CA ASP A 498 -10.19 19.99 -1.97
C ASP A 498 -9.70 18.97 -3.00
N ALA A 499 -9.61 19.35 -4.28
CA ALA A 499 -9.07 18.49 -5.33
C ALA A 499 -7.64 18.02 -5.00
N VAL A 500 -6.74 18.96 -4.65
CA VAL A 500 -5.36 18.65 -4.23
C VAL A 500 -5.33 17.72 -3.01
N THR A 501 -6.23 17.90 -2.03
CA THR A 501 -6.24 17.06 -0.82
C THR A 501 -6.90 15.69 -1.02
N ARG A 502 -7.65 15.46 -2.08
CA ARG A 502 -8.35 14.18 -2.35
C ARG A 502 -7.46 13.11 -2.94
N ILE A 503 -6.47 13.50 -3.73
CA ILE A 503 -5.56 12.56 -4.39
C ILE A 503 -4.58 12.02 -3.35
N ASP A 504 -4.37 10.71 -3.36
CA ASP A 504 -3.28 10.10 -2.63
C ASP A 504 -1.97 10.34 -3.39
N PRO A 505 -0.96 10.99 -2.77
CA PRO A 505 0.29 11.27 -3.46
C PRO A 505 0.99 10.01 -3.97
N ALA A 506 0.97 8.91 -3.21
CA ALA A 506 1.62 7.67 -3.60
C ALA A 506 0.95 7.03 -4.83
N SER A 507 -0.36 7.24 -5.01
CA SER A 507 -1.08 6.72 -6.18
C SER A 507 -0.60 7.33 -7.52
N LEU A 508 0.06 8.49 -7.48
CA LEU A 508 0.63 9.10 -8.69
C LEU A 508 1.73 8.26 -9.33
N ASP A 509 2.38 7.40 -8.54
CA ASP A 509 3.40 6.47 -9.03
C ASP A 509 2.89 5.63 -10.21
N GLN A 510 1.62 5.20 -10.15
CA GLN A 510 0.95 4.43 -11.20
C GLN A 510 0.82 5.17 -12.54
N LEU A 511 0.87 6.51 -12.52
CA LEU A 511 0.77 7.35 -13.72
C LEU A 511 2.11 7.61 -14.39
N LEU A 512 3.19 7.22 -13.72
CA LEU A 512 4.56 7.50 -14.11
C LEU A 512 5.26 6.28 -14.70
N HIS A 513 4.58 5.11 -14.69
CA HIS A 513 5.14 3.86 -15.20
C HIS A 513 4.83 3.61 -16.67
N PRO A 514 5.68 2.83 -17.37
CA PRO A 514 5.54 2.57 -18.79
C PRO A 514 4.24 1.88 -19.20
N THR A 515 3.78 2.16 -20.40
CA THR A 515 2.71 1.43 -21.11
C THR A 515 3.32 0.66 -22.27
N ILE A 516 2.55 -0.26 -22.88
CA ILE A 516 3.03 -0.99 -24.07
C ILE A 516 3.23 -0.02 -25.23
N ASP A 517 4.35 -0.15 -25.93
CA ASP A 517 4.62 0.60 -27.15
C ASP A 517 3.53 0.33 -28.21
N PRO A 518 2.79 1.34 -28.67
CA PRO A 518 1.79 1.17 -29.72
C PRO A 518 2.33 0.60 -31.05
N GLY A 519 3.61 0.80 -31.32
CA GLY A 519 4.32 0.26 -32.50
C GLY A 519 4.73 -1.19 -32.36
N ALA A 520 4.62 -1.78 -31.16
CA ALA A 520 5.01 -3.17 -30.93
C ALA A 520 4.08 -4.15 -31.63
N LYS A 521 4.66 -5.16 -32.27
CA LYS A 521 3.88 -6.28 -32.81
C LYS A 521 3.34 -7.11 -31.66
N ARG A 522 2.02 -7.06 -31.49
CA ARG A 522 1.32 -7.75 -30.40
C ARG A 522 0.93 -9.16 -30.82
N ASP A 523 1.31 -10.15 -30.03
CA ASP A 523 0.81 -11.53 -30.12
C ASP A 523 -0.32 -11.71 -29.10
N VAL A 524 -1.50 -11.13 -29.40
CA VAL A 524 -2.66 -11.18 -28.54
C VAL A 524 -3.21 -12.60 -28.51
N ILE A 525 -3.20 -13.22 -27.34
CA ILE A 525 -3.67 -14.59 -27.12
C ILE A 525 -5.09 -14.65 -26.56
N ALA A 526 -5.49 -13.64 -25.79
CA ALA A 526 -6.82 -13.54 -25.22
C ALA A 526 -7.21 -12.08 -25.00
N THR A 527 -8.51 -11.83 -24.88
CA THR A 527 -9.08 -10.55 -24.49
C THR A 527 -10.05 -10.74 -23.35
N GLY A 528 -10.09 -9.77 -22.46
CA GLY A 528 -11.01 -9.70 -21.32
C GLY A 528 -11.41 -8.26 -21.06
N LEU A 529 -11.96 -7.99 -19.88
CA LEU A 529 -12.37 -6.66 -19.49
C LEU A 529 -11.17 -5.83 -18.97
N PRO A 530 -11.05 -4.56 -19.33
CA PRO A 530 -10.00 -3.65 -18.85
C PRO A 530 -10.26 -3.25 -17.39
N ALA A 531 -10.02 -4.17 -16.49
CA ALA A 531 -10.46 -4.08 -15.09
C ALA A 531 -9.64 -3.10 -14.23
N SER A 532 -8.32 -3.00 -14.47
CA SER A 532 -7.46 -2.00 -13.86
C SER A 532 -6.35 -1.61 -14.83
N PRO A 533 -6.23 -0.32 -15.22
CA PRO A 533 -5.32 0.09 -16.29
C PRO A 533 -3.85 -0.04 -15.93
N GLY A 534 -3.04 -0.01 -16.99
CA GLY A 534 -1.60 -0.22 -16.98
C GLY A 534 -1.22 -1.53 -17.66
N ALA A 535 0.06 -1.66 -18.01
CA ALA A 535 0.59 -2.90 -18.58
C ALA A 535 1.59 -3.54 -17.63
N ALA A 536 1.58 -4.86 -17.57
CA ALA A 536 2.52 -5.64 -16.78
C ALA A 536 2.99 -6.89 -17.53
N ALA A 537 4.27 -7.21 -17.40
CA ALA A 537 4.86 -8.41 -17.98
C ALA A 537 5.58 -9.22 -16.89
N GLY A 538 5.27 -10.50 -16.81
CA GLY A 538 5.86 -11.38 -15.81
C GLY A 538 5.63 -12.85 -16.12
N GLU A 539 6.18 -13.69 -15.27
CA GLU A 539 6.04 -15.14 -15.35
C GLU A 539 4.67 -15.57 -14.80
N ILE A 540 4.04 -16.48 -15.47
CA ILE A 540 2.75 -17.02 -15.04
C ILE A 540 2.89 -17.77 -13.72
N VAL A 541 2.06 -17.45 -12.75
CA VAL A 541 1.85 -18.21 -11.52
C VAL A 541 0.37 -18.42 -11.27
N PHE A 542 0.00 -19.58 -10.73
CA PHE A 542 -1.40 -19.95 -10.48
C PHE A 542 -1.76 -19.98 -9.00
N SER A 543 -0.80 -19.74 -8.11
CA SER A 543 -1.00 -19.73 -6.66
C SER A 543 -0.53 -18.39 -6.07
N SER A 544 -1.29 -17.88 -5.12
CA SER A 544 -0.96 -16.66 -4.38
C SER A 544 0.29 -16.80 -3.54
N ASP A 545 0.51 -17.99 -2.93
CA ASP A 545 1.72 -18.28 -2.16
C ASP A 545 2.96 -18.34 -3.06
N GLU A 546 2.83 -18.92 -4.28
CA GLU A 546 3.91 -18.97 -5.26
C GLU A 546 4.26 -17.56 -5.77
N ALA A 547 3.25 -16.71 -6.01
CA ALA A 547 3.46 -15.32 -6.39
C ALA A 547 4.28 -14.57 -5.34
N ALA A 548 3.90 -14.69 -4.07
CA ALA A 548 4.62 -14.05 -2.96
C ALA A 548 6.06 -14.54 -2.82
N LYS A 549 6.28 -15.86 -2.99
CA LYS A 549 7.61 -16.46 -2.92
C LYS A 549 8.53 -15.96 -4.04
N LEU A 550 8.06 -16.00 -5.29
CA LEU A 550 8.87 -15.57 -6.44
C LEU A 550 9.15 -14.08 -6.45
N GLN A 551 8.20 -13.27 -5.96
CA GLN A 551 8.42 -11.83 -5.78
C GLN A 551 9.52 -11.55 -4.73
N ALA A 552 9.56 -12.32 -3.64
CA ALA A 552 10.62 -12.23 -2.64
C ALA A 552 12.00 -12.59 -3.22
N ASP A 553 12.05 -13.46 -4.25
CA ASP A 553 13.25 -13.81 -5.02
C ASP A 553 13.58 -12.76 -6.11
N GLY A 554 12.87 -11.62 -6.16
CA GLY A 554 13.05 -10.54 -7.13
C GLY A 554 12.51 -10.83 -8.54
N ARG A 555 11.69 -11.88 -8.72
CA ARG A 555 11.09 -12.23 -10.00
C ARG A 555 9.76 -11.51 -10.21
N LYS A 556 9.50 -11.08 -11.45
CA LYS A 556 8.26 -10.44 -11.84
C LYS A 556 7.25 -11.48 -12.29
N VAL A 557 6.08 -11.53 -11.65
CA VAL A 557 5.07 -12.56 -11.88
C VAL A 557 3.71 -11.95 -12.25
N ILE A 558 2.91 -12.68 -13.03
CA ILE A 558 1.50 -12.42 -13.29
C ILE A 558 0.68 -13.52 -12.61
N LEU A 559 -0.19 -13.13 -11.70
CA LEU A 559 -1.10 -14.05 -11.02
C LEU A 559 -2.29 -14.36 -11.94
N VAL A 560 -2.41 -15.63 -12.32
CA VAL A 560 -3.46 -16.13 -13.22
C VAL A 560 -4.43 -17.01 -12.43
N ARG A 561 -5.71 -16.60 -12.36
CA ARG A 561 -6.73 -17.32 -11.62
C ARG A 561 -7.98 -17.54 -12.46
N ILE A 562 -8.82 -18.51 -12.11
CA ILE A 562 -10.17 -18.60 -12.67
C ILE A 562 -10.96 -17.38 -12.19
N GLU A 563 -10.99 -17.16 -10.91
CA GLU A 563 -11.46 -15.95 -10.23
C GLU A 563 -10.59 -15.74 -8.97
N THR A 564 -10.51 -14.54 -8.44
CA THR A 564 -9.82 -14.30 -7.17
C THR A 564 -10.82 -14.27 -6.03
N SER A 565 -10.44 -14.89 -4.94
CA SER A 565 -11.13 -14.84 -3.67
C SER A 565 -10.43 -13.88 -2.69
N PRO A 566 -11.05 -13.54 -1.57
CA PRO A 566 -10.41 -12.74 -0.52
C PRO A 566 -9.11 -13.33 0.04
N GLU A 567 -8.91 -14.63 -0.07
CA GLU A 567 -7.70 -15.34 0.35
C GLU A 567 -6.52 -15.02 -0.57
N ASP A 568 -6.77 -14.63 -1.81
CA ASP A 568 -5.74 -14.34 -2.81
C ASP A 568 -5.03 -12.98 -2.61
N ILE A 569 -5.47 -12.15 -1.66
CA ILE A 569 -5.02 -10.75 -1.53
C ILE A 569 -3.50 -10.59 -1.41
N HIS A 570 -2.81 -11.51 -0.74
CA HIS A 570 -1.35 -11.47 -0.59
C HIS A 570 -0.62 -11.75 -1.91
N GLY A 571 -1.12 -12.71 -2.70
CA GLY A 571 -0.59 -13.01 -4.04
C GLY A 571 -0.88 -11.89 -5.04
N MET A 572 -2.06 -11.29 -4.96
CA MET A 572 -2.40 -10.11 -5.77
C MET A 572 -1.49 -8.92 -5.47
N HIS A 573 -1.09 -8.75 -4.21
CA HIS A 573 -0.14 -7.72 -3.81
C HIS A 573 1.27 -8.00 -4.34
N ALA A 574 1.70 -9.25 -4.33
CA ALA A 574 3.03 -9.67 -4.79
C ALA A 574 3.17 -9.62 -6.32
N ALA A 575 2.10 -9.92 -7.07
CA ALA A 575 2.14 -9.95 -8.54
C ALA A 575 2.31 -8.57 -9.16
N GLU A 576 2.95 -8.47 -10.32
CA GLU A 576 3.00 -7.25 -11.15
C GLU A 576 1.64 -6.95 -11.80
N GLY A 577 0.83 -7.98 -12.04
CA GLY A 577 -0.49 -7.85 -12.60
C GLY A 577 -1.36 -9.09 -12.38
N ILE A 578 -2.67 -8.94 -12.56
CA ILE A 578 -3.67 -9.96 -12.29
C ILE A 578 -4.46 -10.30 -13.56
N LEU A 579 -4.62 -11.58 -13.83
CA LEU A 579 -5.41 -12.09 -14.94
C LEU A 579 -6.45 -13.09 -14.43
N THR A 580 -7.75 -12.86 -14.73
CA THR A 580 -8.78 -13.82 -14.38
C THR A 580 -9.61 -14.26 -15.59
N THR A 581 -10.03 -15.53 -15.58
CA THR A 581 -10.84 -16.07 -16.67
C THR A 581 -12.33 -15.75 -16.51
N ARG A 582 -12.78 -15.48 -15.29
CA ARG A 582 -14.13 -15.08 -14.92
C ARG A 582 -14.13 -13.73 -14.18
N GLY A 583 -15.29 -13.13 -14.08
CA GLY A 583 -15.52 -11.90 -13.33
C GLY A 583 -15.69 -10.67 -14.24
N GLY A 584 -16.53 -9.75 -13.80
CA GLY A 584 -16.80 -8.46 -14.44
C GLY A 584 -15.92 -7.34 -13.87
N MET A 585 -16.19 -6.11 -14.29
CA MET A 585 -15.53 -4.88 -13.83
C MET A 585 -15.74 -4.61 -12.33
N THR A 586 -16.68 -5.28 -11.71
CA THR A 586 -17.03 -5.16 -10.29
C THR A 586 -16.62 -6.37 -9.46
N SER A 587 -16.00 -7.38 -10.10
CA SER A 587 -15.51 -8.59 -9.42
C SER A 587 -14.45 -8.27 -8.38
N HIS A 588 -14.18 -9.23 -7.50
CA HIS A 588 -13.14 -9.11 -6.47
C HIS A 588 -11.77 -8.75 -7.07
N ALA A 589 -11.36 -9.47 -8.14
CA ALA A 589 -10.13 -9.18 -8.86
C ALA A 589 -10.05 -7.72 -9.32
N ALA A 590 -11.07 -7.23 -10.00
CA ALA A 590 -11.12 -5.88 -10.54
C ALA A 590 -11.09 -4.79 -9.47
N VAL A 591 -11.88 -4.96 -8.41
CA VAL A 591 -11.98 -3.96 -7.32
C VAL A 591 -10.70 -3.89 -6.50
N VAL A 592 -10.11 -5.04 -6.18
CA VAL A 592 -8.87 -5.12 -5.38
C VAL A 592 -7.67 -4.65 -6.18
N ALA A 593 -7.52 -5.11 -7.44
CA ALA A 593 -6.42 -4.66 -8.31
C ALA A 593 -6.42 -3.14 -8.49
N ARG A 594 -7.58 -2.53 -8.76
CA ARG A 594 -7.71 -1.05 -8.80
C ARG A 594 -7.33 -0.39 -7.48
N GLY A 595 -7.70 -0.99 -6.37
CA GLY A 595 -7.32 -0.49 -5.04
C GLY A 595 -5.82 -0.56 -4.78
N MET A 596 -5.12 -1.53 -5.37
CA MET A 596 -3.67 -1.73 -5.28
C MET A 596 -2.89 -1.00 -6.40
N GLY A 597 -3.57 -0.50 -7.44
CA GLY A 597 -2.93 0.09 -8.62
C GLY A 597 -2.20 -0.92 -9.52
N LYS A 598 -2.56 -2.18 -9.43
CA LYS A 598 -1.99 -3.24 -10.28
C LYS A 598 -2.79 -3.38 -11.58
N PRO A 599 -2.14 -3.54 -12.74
CA PRO A 599 -2.84 -3.88 -13.97
C PRO A 599 -3.67 -5.15 -13.80
N CYS A 600 -4.92 -5.12 -14.30
CA CYS A 600 -5.80 -6.29 -14.22
C CYS A 600 -6.62 -6.45 -15.48
N VAL A 601 -6.60 -7.65 -16.02
CA VAL A 601 -7.52 -8.11 -17.08
C VAL A 601 -8.43 -9.16 -16.48
N SER A 602 -9.75 -8.93 -16.49
CA SER A 602 -10.75 -9.78 -15.86
C SER A 602 -11.70 -10.38 -16.90
N GLY A 603 -12.29 -11.56 -16.61
CA GLY A 603 -13.30 -12.14 -17.48
C GLY A 603 -12.78 -12.66 -18.83
N CYS A 604 -11.55 -13.12 -18.89
CA CYS A 604 -10.97 -13.74 -20.10
C CYS A 604 -11.54 -15.16 -20.35
N GLY A 605 -12.79 -15.27 -20.71
CA GLY A 605 -13.49 -16.56 -20.89
C GLY A 605 -12.88 -17.49 -21.95
N GLY A 606 -12.02 -16.98 -22.84
CA GLY A 606 -11.23 -17.77 -23.78
C GLY A 606 -10.06 -18.55 -23.17
N ILE A 607 -9.73 -18.29 -21.90
CA ILE A 607 -8.63 -18.94 -21.16
C ILE A 607 -9.20 -20.05 -20.26
N ARG A 608 -8.62 -21.22 -20.32
CA ARG A 608 -8.89 -22.33 -19.39
C ARG A 608 -7.67 -22.55 -18.49
N VAL A 609 -7.85 -22.48 -17.19
CA VAL A 609 -6.82 -22.72 -16.17
C VAL A 609 -6.98 -24.13 -15.60
N ASP A 610 -5.88 -24.87 -15.52
CA ASP A 610 -5.79 -26.18 -14.85
C ASP A 610 -4.71 -26.06 -13.73
N TYR A 611 -5.19 -25.89 -12.51
CA TYR A 611 -4.32 -25.74 -11.33
C TYR A 611 -3.51 -27.02 -11.05
N GLY A 612 -4.10 -28.20 -11.28
CA GLY A 612 -3.44 -29.48 -11.03
C GLY A 612 -2.25 -29.74 -11.95
N ARG A 613 -2.28 -29.17 -13.16
CA ARG A 613 -1.18 -29.27 -14.13
C ARG A 613 -0.29 -28.04 -14.16
N GLY A 614 -0.70 -26.95 -13.48
CA GLY A 614 0.00 -25.67 -13.54
C GLY A 614 0.03 -25.09 -14.94
N THR A 615 -1.14 -25.08 -15.65
CA THR A 615 -1.21 -24.65 -17.03
C THR A 615 -2.44 -23.76 -17.29
N MET A 616 -2.29 -22.84 -18.24
CA MET A 616 -3.45 -22.18 -18.88
C MET A 616 -3.46 -22.52 -20.38
N THR A 617 -4.66 -22.72 -20.95
CA THR A 617 -4.85 -23.04 -22.36
C THR A 617 -5.71 -21.99 -23.01
N VAL A 618 -5.29 -21.51 -24.19
CA VAL A 618 -6.01 -20.53 -25.01
C VAL A 618 -6.08 -21.05 -26.44
N GLY A 619 -7.25 -21.49 -26.88
CA GLY A 619 -7.39 -22.17 -28.17
C GLY A 619 -6.54 -23.44 -28.22
N SER A 620 -5.58 -23.49 -29.15
CA SER A 620 -4.63 -24.60 -29.30
C SER A 620 -3.29 -24.38 -28.56
N ARG A 621 -3.09 -23.23 -27.92
CA ARG A 621 -1.83 -22.87 -27.23
C ARG A 621 -1.94 -23.17 -25.74
N THR A 622 -0.89 -23.77 -25.17
CA THR A 622 -0.80 -24.04 -23.73
C THR A 622 0.42 -23.35 -23.17
N PHE A 623 0.21 -22.61 -22.08
CA PHE A 623 1.24 -21.94 -21.28
C PHE A 623 1.28 -22.59 -19.90
N LYS A 624 2.48 -22.65 -19.30
CA LYS A 624 2.73 -23.27 -17.98
C LYS A 624 3.30 -22.25 -17.00
N THR A 625 3.34 -22.61 -15.75
CA THR A 625 4.06 -21.85 -14.73
C THR A 625 5.47 -21.50 -15.19
N GLY A 626 5.85 -20.23 -15.09
CA GLY A 626 7.15 -19.69 -15.50
C GLY A 626 7.23 -19.20 -16.95
N ASP A 627 6.24 -19.49 -17.81
CA ASP A 627 6.16 -18.84 -19.12
C ASP A 627 5.82 -17.36 -18.96
N VAL A 628 6.40 -16.52 -19.82
CA VAL A 628 6.20 -15.06 -19.71
C VAL A 628 4.99 -14.62 -20.55
N ILE A 629 4.14 -13.80 -19.93
CA ILE A 629 3.05 -13.09 -20.61
C ILE A 629 3.10 -11.59 -20.28
N THR A 630 2.46 -10.80 -21.12
CA THR A 630 2.17 -9.40 -20.86
C THR A 630 0.66 -9.20 -20.86
N ILE A 631 0.16 -8.47 -19.88
CA ILE A 631 -1.24 -8.03 -19.82
C ILE A 631 -1.33 -6.52 -19.97
N ASP A 632 -2.34 -6.04 -20.66
CA ASP A 632 -2.70 -4.62 -20.74
C ASP A 632 -4.09 -4.43 -20.14
N GLY A 633 -4.13 -4.05 -18.89
CA GLY A 633 -5.37 -3.79 -18.17
C GLY A 633 -6.06 -2.50 -18.59
N SER A 634 -5.47 -1.69 -19.46
CA SER A 634 -6.09 -0.47 -20.02
C SER A 634 -7.06 -0.79 -21.15
N ILE A 635 -6.78 -1.84 -21.92
CA ILE A 635 -7.57 -2.27 -23.10
C ILE A 635 -8.07 -3.72 -22.98
N GLY A 636 -7.65 -4.45 -21.95
CA GLY A 636 -8.11 -5.81 -21.70
C GLY A 636 -7.40 -6.89 -22.54
N GLU A 637 -6.22 -6.63 -23.07
CA GLU A 637 -5.46 -7.59 -23.88
C GLU A 637 -4.49 -8.44 -23.04
N VAL A 638 -4.36 -9.70 -23.42
CA VAL A 638 -3.34 -10.63 -22.91
C VAL A 638 -2.44 -11.06 -24.08
N MET A 639 -1.13 -10.92 -23.92
CA MET A 639 -0.17 -11.18 -25.00
C MET A 639 0.86 -12.21 -24.56
N ALA A 640 1.30 -13.04 -25.51
CA ALA A 640 2.41 -13.97 -25.28
C ALA A 640 3.75 -13.25 -25.26
N GLY A 641 4.60 -13.60 -24.29
CA GLY A 641 5.95 -13.03 -24.14
C GLY A 641 5.97 -11.64 -23.51
N ARG A 642 7.17 -11.05 -23.49
CA ARG A 642 7.41 -9.69 -22.97
C ARG A 642 7.29 -8.67 -24.07
N MET A 643 6.39 -7.69 -23.90
CA MET A 643 6.20 -6.59 -24.84
C MET A 643 7.13 -5.41 -24.51
N PRO A 644 7.61 -4.64 -25.52
CA PRO A 644 8.29 -3.37 -25.28
C PRO A 644 7.34 -2.37 -24.63
N MET A 645 7.87 -1.61 -23.65
CA MET A 645 7.14 -0.59 -22.90
C MET A 645 7.61 0.80 -23.29
N ILE A 646 6.73 1.78 -23.23
CA ILE A 646 7.05 3.21 -23.40
C ILE A 646 6.65 3.99 -22.15
N GLU A 647 7.36 5.09 -21.96
CA GLU A 647 7.07 6.02 -20.85
C GLU A 647 5.68 6.65 -20.99
N PRO A 648 4.95 6.78 -19.91
CA PRO A 648 3.62 7.39 -19.93
C PRO A 648 3.70 8.89 -20.24
N THR A 649 2.75 9.38 -21.02
CA THR A 649 2.54 10.82 -21.20
C THR A 649 1.67 11.36 -20.08
N LEU A 650 2.10 12.46 -19.48
CA LEU A 650 1.34 13.13 -18.43
C LEU A 650 0.11 13.83 -19.03
N SER A 651 -1.07 13.59 -18.49
CA SER A 651 -2.31 14.19 -18.98
C SER A 651 -2.43 15.67 -18.60
N ASP A 652 -3.31 16.41 -19.28
CA ASP A 652 -3.60 17.84 -18.97
C ASP A 652 -4.13 18.00 -17.56
N GLU A 653 -4.90 17.05 -17.06
CA GLU A 653 -5.40 17.05 -15.68
C GLU A 653 -4.26 16.90 -14.67
N PHE A 654 -3.23 16.11 -15.00
CA PHE A 654 -2.04 16.01 -14.17
C PHE A 654 -1.33 17.36 -14.09
N GLY A 655 -1.09 18.01 -15.22
CA GLY A 655 -0.51 19.36 -15.27
C GLY A 655 -1.34 20.37 -14.48
N THR A 656 -2.66 20.30 -14.60
CA THR A 656 -3.60 21.16 -13.89
C THR A 656 -3.54 20.98 -12.38
N LEU A 657 -3.58 19.71 -11.90
CA LEU A 657 -3.48 19.40 -10.47
C LEU A 657 -2.13 19.83 -9.89
N MET A 658 -1.04 19.54 -10.61
CA MET A 658 0.31 19.94 -10.19
C MET A 658 0.45 21.46 -10.11
N GLY A 659 -0.13 22.21 -11.04
CA GLY A 659 -0.18 23.68 -10.98
C GLY A 659 -0.95 24.20 -9.75
N TRP A 660 -2.05 23.55 -9.38
CA TRP A 660 -2.76 23.88 -8.14
C TRP A 660 -1.96 23.52 -6.88
N ALA A 661 -1.26 22.38 -6.89
CA ALA A 661 -0.38 21.95 -5.80
C ALA A 661 0.77 22.95 -5.62
N ASP A 662 1.45 23.35 -6.69
CA ASP A 662 2.54 24.32 -6.63
C ASP A 662 2.10 25.69 -6.11
N SER A 663 0.87 26.12 -6.40
CA SER A 663 0.34 27.38 -5.91
C SER A 663 0.16 27.46 -4.38
N VAL A 664 0.18 26.32 -3.68
CA VAL A 664 -0.08 26.24 -2.23
C VAL A 664 1.06 25.67 -1.42
N ARG A 665 1.96 24.86 -2.03
CA ARG A 665 3.11 24.29 -1.32
C ARG A 665 4.10 25.38 -0.89
N LYS A 666 4.85 25.11 0.17
CA LYS A 666 5.92 25.99 0.68
C LYS A 666 7.30 25.33 0.55
N LEU A 667 7.34 24.00 0.66
CA LEU A 667 8.56 23.22 0.44
C LEU A 667 8.93 23.24 -1.05
N GLY A 668 10.19 23.52 -1.35
CA GLY A 668 10.78 23.26 -2.65
C GLY A 668 10.93 21.74 -2.85
N VAL A 669 10.90 21.29 -4.08
CA VAL A 669 11.14 19.89 -4.46
C VAL A 669 12.28 19.82 -5.44
N ARG A 670 13.37 19.18 -5.04
CA ARG A 670 14.56 18.93 -5.82
C ARG A 670 14.68 17.44 -6.14
N VAL A 671 15.65 17.09 -6.97
CA VAL A 671 15.92 15.72 -7.39
C VAL A 671 17.27 15.23 -6.88
N ASN A 672 17.35 13.95 -6.53
CA ASN A 672 18.58 13.18 -6.47
C ASN A 672 18.83 12.69 -7.89
N GLY A 673 19.81 13.26 -8.57
CA GLY A 673 20.10 12.95 -9.96
C GLY A 673 21.58 13.06 -10.23
N ASP A 674 22.15 11.98 -10.73
CA ASP A 674 23.58 11.79 -10.91
C ASP A 674 23.96 11.75 -12.39
N THR A 675 22.95 11.55 -13.27
CA THR A 675 23.08 11.44 -14.72
C THR A 675 22.33 12.54 -15.49
N PRO A 676 22.70 12.82 -16.74
CA PRO A 676 21.96 13.74 -17.61
C PRO A 676 20.47 13.34 -17.78
N ASP A 677 20.17 12.04 -17.84
CA ASP A 677 18.80 11.53 -18.00
C ASP A 677 17.96 11.75 -16.73
N ASP A 678 18.54 11.61 -15.55
CA ASP A 678 17.91 12.00 -14.29
C ASP A 678 17.54 13.48 -14.31
N ALA A 679 18.47 14.34 -14.74
CA ALA A 679 18.27 15.77 -14.81
C ALA A 679 17.15 16.15 -15.81
N ARG A 680 17.11 15.52 -17.01
CA ARG A 680 16.04 15.73 -18.00
C ARG A 680 14.68 15.27 -17.46
N THR A 681 14.64 14.11 -16.82
CA THR A 681 13.42 13.57 -16.19
C THR A 681 12.95 14.47 -15.06
N ALA A 682 13.86 14.98 -14.24
CA ALA A 682 13.56 15.92 -13.16
C ALA A 682 12.90 17.21 -13.69
N ILE A 683 13.44 17.80 -14.74
CA ILE A 683 12.86 18.99 -15.38
C ILE A 683 11.46 18.70 -15.92
N ARG A 684 11.28 17.54 -16.57
CA ARG A 684 9.98 17.10 -17.09
C ARG A 684 8.93 17.00 -15.97
N PHE A 685 9.33 16.54 -14.79
CA PHE A 685 8.44 16.44 -13.62
C PHE A 685 8.37 17.69 -12.74
N GLY A 686 9.07 18.78 -13.13
CA GLY A 686 8.99 20.08 -12.48
C GLY A 686 9.81 20.18 -11.19
N ALA A 687 10.95 19.53 -11.13
CA ALA A 687 11.93 19.73 -10.06
C ALA A 687 12.53 21.14 -10.11
N GLU A 688 12.88 21.70 -8.95
CA GLU A 688 13.39 23.06 -8.78
C GLU A 688 14.93 23.10 -8.62
N GLY A 689 15.61 22.01 -8.92
CA GLY A 689 17.05 21.86 -8.82
C GLY A 689 17.46 20.42 -8.55
N ILE A 690 18.77 20.20 -8.48
CA ILE A 690 19.36 18.96 -7.96
C ILE A 690 19.70 19.21 -6.48
N GLY A 691 19.16 18.36 -5.58
CA GLY A 691 19.43 18.43 -4.15
C GLY A 691 20.52 17.46 -3.69
N LEU A 692 20.87 16.49 -4.54
CA LEU A 692 22.00 15.59 -4.37
C LEU A 692 22.45 15.07 -5.73
N CYS A 693 23.69 15.39 -6.10
CA CYS A 693 24.45 14.71 -7.14
C CYS A 693 25.60 13.97 -6.47
N ARG A 694 25.65 12.65 -6.62
CA ARG A 694 26.65 11.76 -6.04
C ARG A 694 27.80 11.59 -7.02
N THR A 695 28.97 12.10 -6.66
CA THR A 695 30.14 12.05 -7.56
C THR A 695 30.72 10.66 -7.75
N GLU A 696 30.49 9.75 -6.81
CA GLU A 696 30.91 8.36 -6.88
C GLU A 696 30.25 7.58 -8.01
N HIS A 697 28.99 7.84 -8.35
CA HIS A 697 28.30 7.15 -9.43
C HIS A 697 28.96 7.41 -10.80
N MET A 698 29.60 8.57 -10.94
CA MET A 698 30.36 8.90 -12.14
C MET A 698 31.65 8.08 -12.28
N PHE A 699 32.12 7.43 -11.20
CA PHE A 699 33.39 6.68 -11.17
C PHE A 699 33.22 5.19 -11.49
N PHE A 700 32.00 4.63 -11.43
CA PHE A 700 31.75 3.22 -11.70
C PHE A 700 31.68 2.87 -13.19
N GLU A 701 31.75 3.83 -14.11
CA GLU A 701 31.83 3.52 -15.51
C GLU A 701 33.11 2.71 -15.87
N GLU A 702 32.95 1.69 -16.68
CA GLU A 702 34.03 0.75 -17.06
C GLU A 702 35.31 1.45 -17.55
N THR A 703 35.14 2.56 -18.26
CA THR A 703 36.27 3.36 -18.75
C THR A 703 37.00 4.13 -17.66
N ARG A 704 36.37 4.39 -16.51
CA ARG A 704 36.87 5.27 -15.44
C ARG A 704 37.37 4.50 -14.25
N ILE A 705 36.70 3.38 -13.91
CA ILE A 705 36.96 2.59 -12.70
C ILE A 705 38.45 2.20 -12.58
N ARG A 706 39.14 1.92 -13.71
CA ARG A 706 40.55 1.63 -13.71
C ARG A 706 41.39 2.80 -13.20
N THR A 707 41.10 4.02 -13.68
CA THR A 707 41.83 5.23 -13.24
C THR A 707 41.52 5.57 -11.78
N VAL A 708 40.28 5.29 -11.30
CA VAL A 708 39.92 5.43 -9.91
C VAL A 708 40.72 4.44 -9.05
N ARG A 709 40.88 3.21 -9.50
CA ARG A 709 41.70 2.19 -8.83
C ARG A 709 43.19 2.60 -8.81
N GLU A 710 43.73 3.19 -9.91
CA GLU A 710 45.05 3.78 -9.94
C GLU A 710 45.22 4.87 -8.86
N MET A 711 44.24 5.74 -8.70
CA MET A 711 44.20 6.79 -7.69
C MET A 711 44.21 6.21 -6.27
N ILE A 712 43.34 5.20 -6.00
CA ILE A 712 43.19 4.60 -4.67
C ILE A 712 44.44 3.84 -4.24
N LEU A 713 45.03 3.08 -5.15
CA LEU A 713 46.19 2.22 -4.90
C LEU A 713 47.50 2.97 -4.94
N ALA A 714 47.52 4.26 -5.33
CA ALA A 714 48.71 5.10 -5.31
C ALA A 714 49.28 5.23 -3.90
N GLU A 715 50.58 5.05 -3.76
CA GLU A 715 51.28 5.04 -2.47
C GLU A 715 51.65 6.46 -1.98
N ASP A 716 51.79 7.39 -2.93
CA ASP A 716 52.21 8.78 -2.66
C ASP A 716 51.26 9.80 -3.31
N GLU A 717 51.35 11.05 -2.88
CA GLU A 717 50.57 12.18 -3.40
C GLU A 717 50.83 12.44 -4.90
N GLN A 718 52.10 12.31 -5.36
CA GLN A 718 52.43 12.61 -6.74
C GLN A 718 51.74 11.61 -7.70
N SER A 719 51.80 10.33 -7.40
CA SER A 719 51.18 9.27 -8.17
C SER A 719 49.65 9.44 -8.15
N ARG A 720 49.07 9.81 -7.02
CA ARG A 720 47.64 10.06 -6.89
C ARG A 720 47.18 11.28 -7.70
N ARG A 721 47.94 12.38 -7.65
CA ARG A 721 47.68 13.56 -8.51
C ARG A 721 47.79 13.25 -9.99
N ALA A 722 48.69 12.34 -10.40
CA ALA A 722 48.80 11.90 -11.80
C ALA A 722 47.53 11.14 -12.26
N ALA A 723 46.96 10.29 -11.42
CA ALA A 723 45.69 9.61 -11.69
C ALA A 723 44.50 10.60 -11.70
N LEU A 724 44.45 11.51 -10.72
CA LEU A 724 43.43 12.57 -10.65
C LEU A 724 43.43 13.50 -11.86
N ALA A 725 44.61 13.80 -12.43
CA ALA A 725 44.71 14.59 -13.65
C ALA A 725 44.06 13.94 -14.86
N LYS A 726 43.95 12.59 -14.89
CA LYS A 726 43.21 11.86 -15.93
C LYS A 726 41.70 11.92 -15.67
N LEU A 727 41.23 11.93 -14.41
CA LEU A 727 39.83 11.98 -14.03
C LEU A 727 39.18 13.37 -14.16
N LEU A 728 39.95 14.43 -13.93
CA LEU A 728 39.47 15.81 -13.98
C LEU A 728 38.69 16.17 -15.26
N PRO A 729 39.18 15.93 -16.48
CA PRO A 729 38.46 16.29 -17.71
C PRO A 729 37.15 15.46 -17.86
N MET A 730 37.13 14.22 -17.37
CA MET A 730 35.96 13.35 -17.45
C MET A 730 34.85 13.90 -16.54
N GLN A 731 35.14 14.11 -15.28
CA GLN A 731 34.16 14.60 -14.29
C GLN A 731 33.73 16.04 -14.61
N ARG A 732 34.64 16.88 -15.14
CA ARG A 732 34.24 18.20 -15.63
C ARG A 732 33.20 18.13 -16.74
N ALA A 733 33.36 17.21 -17.70
CA ALA A 733 32.42 17.04 -18.81
C ALA A 733 31.02 16.64 -18.28
N ASP A 734 30.94 15.74 -17.29
CA ASP A 734 29.68 15.34 -16.67
C ASP A 734 28.97 16.55 -16.04
N PHE A 735 29.69 17.34 -15.26
CA PHE A 735 29.12 18.53 -14.64
C PHE A 735 28.71 19.60 -15.66
N VAL A 736 29.43 19.76 -16.78
CA VAL A 736 29.01 20.68 -17.84
C VAL A 736 27.63 20.30 -18.36
N GLU A 737 27.44 19.03 -18.68
CA GLU A 737 26.14 18.56 -19.20
C GLU A 737 25.00 18.73 -18.19
N LEU A 738 25.21 18.36 -16.93
CA LEU A 738 24.24 18.58 -15.85
C LEU A 738 23.89 20.07 -15.71
N PHE A 739 24.86 20.96 -15.70
CA PHE A 739 24.63 22.39 -15.56
C PHE A 739 23.90 22.99 -16.76
N GLU A 740 24.18 22.52 -17.98
CA GLU A 740 23.48 22.94 -19.20
C GLU A 740 22.00 22.54 -19.15
N ILE A 741 21.68 21.31 -18.69
CA ILE A 741 20.30 20.82 -18.54
C ILE A 741 19.56 21.63 -17.48
N MET A 742 20.19 21.89 -16.33
CA MET A 742 19.57 22.58 -15.20
C MET A 742 19.39 24.09 -15.40
N LYS A 743 20.08 24.71 -16.36
CA LYS A 743 19.85 26.11 -16.86
C LYS A 743 19.71 27.16 -15.75
N GLY A 744 20.60 27.13 -14.75
CA GLY A 744 20.63 28.14 -13.68
C GLY A 744 19.79 27.76 -12.43
N LEU A 745 19.13 26.61 -12.43
CA LEU A 745 18.60 26.02 -11.22
C LEU A 745 19.74 25.57 -10.30
N PRO A 746 19.55 25.51 -8.97
CA PRO A 746 20.60 25.09 -8.05
C PRO A 746 20.96 23.61 -8.25
N VAL A 747 22.26 23.31 -8.20
CA VAL A 747 22.81 21.96 -8.29
C VAL A 747 23.69 21.73 -7.09
N THR A 748 23.26 20.84 -6.19
CA THR A 748 24.03 20.45 -5.01
C THR A 748 24.86 19.21 -5.32
N ILE A 749 26.17 19.38 -5.35
CA ILE A 749 27.15 18.32 -5.67
C ILE A 749 27.83 17.88 -4.38
N ARG A 750 27.69 16.61 -4.04
CA ARG A 750 28.37 16.00 -2.90
C ARG A 750 29.75 15.54 -3.32
N LEU A 751 30.79 15.94 -2.58
CA LEU A 751 32.13 15.40 -2.75
C LEU A 751 32.12 13.88 -2.46
N LEU A 752 33.16 13.19 -2.92
CA LEU A 752 33.32 11.75 -2.80
C LEU A 752 33.03 11.27 -1.37
N ASP A 753 32.05 10.38 -1.21
CA ASP A 753 31.59 9.90 0.08
C ASP A 753 31.95 8.45 0.39
N PRO A 754 31.76 7.45 -0.53
CA PRO A 754 32.03 6.06 -0.22
C PRO A 754 33.47 5.82 0.22
N PRO A 755 33.71 4.77 1.03
CA PRO A 755 35.06 4.32 1.36
C PRO A 755 35.79 3.84 0.10
N LEU A 756 37.10 4.04 0.07
CA LEU A 756 37.91 3.53 -1.05
C LEU A 756 37.79 2.01 -1.20
N HIS A 757 37.45 1.33 -0.13
CA HIS A 757 37.17 -0.09 -0.08
C HIS A 757 36.18 -0.58 -1.16
N GLU A 758 35.15 0.20 -1.49
CA GLU A 758 34.12 -0.17 -2.49
C GLU A 758 34.66 -0.20 -3.93
N PHE A 759 35.73 0.51 -4.19
CA PHE A 759 36.36 0.58 -5.52
C PHE A 759 37.53 -0.41 -5.67
N LEU A 760 37.94 -1.10 -4.61
CA LEU A 760 39.07 -2.02 -4.67
C LEU A 760 38.83 -3.15 -5.66
N PRO A 761 39.90 -3.63 -6.35
CA PRO A 761 39.76 -4.80 -7.22
C PRO A 761 39.53 -6.06 -6.37
N HIS A 762 38.51 -6.82 -6.71
CA HIS A 762 38.10 -8.03 -5.98
C HIS A 762 38.61 -9.33 -6.59
N THR A 763 38.93 -9.32 -7.89
CA THR A 763 39.41 -10.49 -8.63
C THR A 763 40.87 -10.37 -8.99
N GLN A 764 41.53 -11.52 -9.16
CA GLN A 764 42.92 -11.58 -9.58
C GLN A 764 43.14 -10.92 -10.98
N ALA A 765 42.16 -11.07 -11.87
CA ALA A 765 42.20 -10.46 -13.20
C ALA A 765 42.17 -8.92 -13.13
N GLU A 766 41.33 -8.33 -12.29
CA GLU A 766 41.28 -6.90 -12.05
C GLU A 766 42.59 -6.37 -11.43
N ILE A 767 43.18 -7.11 -10.47
CA ILE A 767 44.46 -6.77 -9.87
C ILE A 767 45.56 -6.74 -10.93
N GLU A 768 45.59 -7.73 -11.82
CA GLU A 768 46.59 -7.81 -12.90
C GLU A 768 46.38 -6.72 -13.95
N GLU A 769 45.15 -6.34 -14.24
CA GLU A 769 44.83 -5.24 -15.16
C GLU A 769 45.35 -3.90 -14.61
N VAL A 770 44.98 -3.59 -13.36
CA VAL A 770 45.41 -2.36 -12.70
C VAL A 770 46.97 -2.33 -12.53
N ALA A 771 47.56 -3.46 -12.17
CA ALA A 771 49.01 -3.59 -12.06
C ALA A 771 49.73 -3.30 -13.36
N ARG A 772 49.20 -3.78 -14.50
CA ARG A 772 49.72 -3.48 -15.83
C ARG A 772 49.63 -1.98 -16.14
N ALA A 773 48.48 -1.35 -15.81
CA ALA A 773 48.24 0.07 -16.03
C ALA A 773 49.19 0.97 -15.20
N MET A 774 49.46 0.57 -13.96
CA MET A 774 50.36 1.25 -13.05
C MET A 774 51.83 0.84 -13.21
N ASN A 775 52.15 -0.08 -14.11
CA ASN A 775 53.49 -0.66 -14.30
C ASN A 775 54.11 -1.15 -12.96
N THR A 776 53.33 -1.89 -12.14
CA THR A 776 53.72 -2.40 -10.83
C THR A 776 53.54 -3.92 -10.72
N ASP A 777 54.12 -4.53 -9.71
CA ASP A 777 53.92 -5.97 -9.42
C ASP A 777 52.49 -6.23 -8.91
N PRO A 778 51.72 -7.14 -9.55
CA PRO A 778 50.38 -7.51 -9.10
C PRO A 778 50.33 -7.97 -7.63
N ARG A 779 51.36 -8.60 -7.12
CA ARG A 779 51.43 -9.04 -5.71
C ARG A 779 51.43 -7.84 -4.75
N ARG A 780 52.24 -6.82 -5.03
CA ARG A 780 52.32 -5.58 -4.27
C ARG A 780 50.96 -4.87 -4.26
N LEU A 781 50.31 -4.87 -5.42
CA LEU A 781 48.98 -4.27 -5.54
C LEU A 781 47.93 -5.05 -4.75
N ALA A 782 47.98 -6.37 -4.78
CA ALA A 782 47.11 -7.21 -3.97
C ALA A 782 47.33 -7.02 -2.45
N ASP A 783 48.58 -6.82 -2.03
CA ASP A 783 48.89 -6.53 -0.63
C ASP A 783 48.33 -5.15 -0.26
N ARG A 784 48.49 -4.15 -1.10
CA ARG A 784 47.95 -2.81 -0.89
C ARG A 784 46.40 -2.80 -0.85
N ALA A 785 45.76 -3.55 -1.71
CA ALA A 785 44.30 -3.69 -1.67
C ALA A 785 43.82 -4.33 -0.35
N ARG A 786 44.55 -5.32 0.17
CA ARG A 786 44.25 -5.91 1.46
C ARG A 786 44.49 -4.98 2.65
N GLU A 787 45.48 -4.11 2.57
CA GLU A 787 45.72 -3.08 3.59
C GLU A 787 44.60 -2.04 3.66
N LEU A 788 44.03 -1.68 2.50
CA LEU A 788 42.95 -0.71 2.38
C LEU A 788 41.56 -1.32 2.64
N ALA A 789 41.45 -2.65 2.72
CA ALA A 789 40.18 -3.33 3.02
C ALA A 789 39.75 -3.07 4.48
N GLU A 790 38.57 -2.57 4.66
CA GLU A 790 38.00 -2.18 5.95
C GLU A 790 37.06 -3.24 6.51
N PHE A 791 37.06 -3.44 7.84
CA PHE A 791 36.11 -4.33 8.53
C PHE A 791 34.72 -3.73 8.67
N ASN A 792 34.62 -2.41 8.72
CA ASN A 792 33.36 -1.66 8.79
C ASN A 792 33.46 -0.40 7.92
N PRO A 793 33.29 -0.57 6.59
CA PRO A 793 33.45 0.54 5.64
C PRO A 793 32.50 1.72 5.91
N MET A 794 31.28 1.44 6.40
CA MET A 794 30.29 2.48 6.68
C MET A 794 30.75 3.51 7.71
N LEU A 795 31.52 3.08 8.71
CA LEU A 795 32.07 3.94 9.76
C LEU A 795 33.57 4.21 9.61
N GLY A 796 34.14 3.84 8.48
CA GLY A 796 35.57 3.82 8.19
C GLY A 796 36.13 5.09 7.53
N PHE A 797 37.05 4.88 6.61
CA PHE A 797 37.82 5.90 5.92
C PHE A 797 37.09 6.40 4.66
N ARG A 798 36.08 7.22 4.86
CA ARG A 798 35.21 7.75 3.82
C ARG A 798 34.90 9.24 4.03
N GLY A 799 34.27 9.87 3.03
CA GLY A 799 33.70 11.21 3.12
C GLY A 799 34.73 12.28 3.50
N CYS A 800 34.41 13.09 4.51
CA CYS A 800 35.31 14.16 4.97
C CYS A 800 36.67 13.65 5.48
N ARG A 801 36.72 12.43 6.03
CA ARG A 801 37.98 11.83 6.51
C ARG A 801 38.95 11.60 5.37
N LEU A 802 38.41 11.12 4.23
CA LEU A 802 39.18 10.94 3.00
C LEU A 802 39.66 12.29 2.45
N ALA A 803 38.74 13.29 2.36
CA ALA A 803 39.06 14.63 1.88
C ALA A 803 40.08 15.39 2.77
N ILE A 804 40.23 15.00 4.03
CA ILE A 804 41.27 15.55 4.94
C ILE A 804 42.60 14.85 4.73
N ALA A 805 42.59 13.51 4.62
CA ALA A 805 43.81 12.72 4.52
C ALA A 805 44.43 12.74 3.09
N TYR A 806 43.60 12.80 2.06
CA TYR A 806 43.97 12.90 0.65
C TYR A 806 43.30 14.13 0.03
N PRO A 807 43.73 15.34 0.42
CA PRO A 807 43.07 16.60 0.05
C PRO A 807 43.05 16.86 -1.46
N GLU A 808 44.00 16.31 -2.20
CA GLU A 808 44.07 16.39 -3.65
C GLU A 808 42.85 15.84 -4.38
N ILE A 809 42.10 14.89 -3.75
CA ILE A 809 40.85 14.37 -4.31
C ILE A 809 39.79 15.47 -4.26
N ALA A 810 39.59 16.11 -3.10
CA ALA A 810 38.62 17.19 -2.96
C ALA A 810 38.99 18.42 -3.80
N GLU A 811 40.30 18.74 -3.93
CA GLU A 811 40.79 19.79 -4.78
C GLU A 811 40.46 19.53 -6.27
N MET A 812 40.67 18.32 -6.76
CA MET A 812 40.34 17.94 -8.11
C MET A 812 38.84 18.04 -8.39
N GLN A 813 38.00 17.51 -7.47
CA GLN A 813 36.54 17.58 -7.64
C GLN A 813 36.04 19.03 -7.62
N ALA A 814 36.50 19.85 -6.68
CA ALA A 814 36.16 21.26 -6.62
C ALA A 814 36.59 22.00 -7.92
N ARG A 815 37.79 21.71 -8.44
CA ARG A 815 38.26 22.26 -9.69
C ARG A 815 37.37 21.87 -10.87
N ALA A 816 36.98 20.57 -10.97
CA ALA A 816 36.08 20.07 -12.02
C ALA A 816 34.72 20.80 -11.96
N ILE A 817 34.14 20.98 -10.77
CA ILE A 817 32.86 21.67 -10.55
C ILE A 817 32.95 23.13 -11.02
N PHE A 818 33.96 23.86 -10.61
CA PHE A 818 34.09 25.29 -10.92
C PHE A 818 34.46 25.54 -12.39
N GLU A 819 35.36 24.75 -12.99
CA GLU A 819 35.64 24.81 -14.41
C GLU A 819 34.41 24.53 -15.25
N ALA A 820 33.64 23.47 -14.91
CA ALA A 820 32.41 23.13 -15.58
C ALA A 820 31.37 24.27 -15.50
N ALA A 821 31.26 24.91 -14.34
CA ALA A 821 30.31 26.00 -14.17
C ALA A 821 30.68 27.24 -15.01
N VAL A 822 31.98 27.54 -15.15
CA VAL A 822 32.44 28.59 -16.09
C VAL A 822 32.11 28.25 -17.53
N GLU A 823 32.34 27.00 -17.90
CA GLU A 823 32.09 26.51 -19.28
C GLU A 823 30.60 26.50 -19.61
N ALA A 824 29.78 25.90 -18.76
CA ALA A 824 28.30 25.84 -18.92
C ALA A 824 27.70 27.26 -18.91
N GLY A 825 28.20 28.13 -18.02
CA GLY A 825 27.77 29.54 -17.97
C GLY A 825 28.04 30.30 -19.27
N LYS A 826 29.21 30.06 -19.90
CA LYS A 826 29.53 30.63 -21.21
C LYS A 826 28.67 30.08 -22.35
N ARG A 827 28.37 28.76 -22.31
CA ARG A 827 27.56 28.10 -23.35
C ARG A 827 26.07 28.45 -23.24
N THR A 828 25.52 28.52 -22.02
CA THR A 828 24.10 28.77 -21.80
C THR A 828 23.73 30.25 -21.64
N GLY A 829 24.69 31.11 -21.40
CA GLY A 829 24.50 32.55 -21.08
C GLY A 829 23.85 32.77 -19.69
N LYS A 830 23.79 31.76 -18.83
CA LYS A 830 23.22 31.83 -17.50
C LYS A 830 24.21 31.37 -16.43
N ALA A 831 24.26 32.09 -15.31
CA ALA A 831 25.04 31.65 -14.16
C ALA A 831 24.47 30.35 -13.57
N VAL A 832 25.37 29.45 -13.20
CA VAL A 832 25.02 28.17 -12.56
C VAL A 832 24.85 28.39 -11.05
N GLY A 833 23.82 27.83 -10.46
CA GLY A 833 23.61 27.82 -8.99
C GLY A 833 24.41 26.69 -8.34
N ILE A 834 25.68 26.91 -8.02
CA ILE A 834 26.59 25.89 -7.50
C ILE A 834 26.42 25.74 -5.99
N GLU A 835 26.19 24.53 -5.54
CA GLU A 835 26.18 24.14 -4.11
C GLU A 835 27.12 22.95 -3.90
N VAL A 836 28.25 23.16 -3.22
CA VAL A 836 29.20 22.08 -2.91
C VAL A 836 28.93 21.57 -1.52
N MET A 837 28.69 20.25 -1.40
CA MET A 837 28.30 19.60 -0.17
C MET A 837 29.39 18.66 0.35
N VAL A 838 29.83 18.89 1.58
CA VAL A 838 30.82 18.05 2.26
C VAL A 838 30.09 16.95 3.04
N PRO A 839 30.37 15.65 2.74
CA PRO A 839 29.70 14.54 3.42
C PRO A 839 30.35 14.20 4.78
N LEU A 840 29.66 13.48 5.62
CA LEU A 840 30.08 12.72 6.79
C LEU A 840 30.82 13.56 7.87
N ILE A 841 30.60 14.85 7.95
CA ILE A 841 31.26 15.66 8.98
C ILE A 841 30.69 15.37 10.38
N ALA A 842 31.57 15.35 11.38
CA ALA A 842 31.20 15.25 12.79
C ALA A 842 31.51 16.54 13.57
N THR A 843 32.44 17.34 13.08
CA THR A 843 32.95 18.55 13.74
C THR A 843 33.05 19.74 12.81
N LYS A 844 32.98 20.96 13.40
CA LYS A 844 33.25 22.20 12.64
C LYS A 844 34.64 22.24 12.03
N ALA A 845 35.64 21.73 12.76
CA ALA A 845 37.03 21.75 12.30
C ALA A 845 37.26 20.92 11.04
N GLU A 846 36.60 19.77 10.89
CA GLU A 846 36.63 18.98 9.66
C GLU A 846 36.05 19.79 8.47
N PHE A 847 34.92 20.43 8.71
CA PHE A 847 34.28 21.25 7.67
C PHE A 847 35.13 22.46 7.28
N ASP A 848 35.69 23.18 8.24
CA ASP A 848 36.49 24.37 7.99
C ASP A 848 37.75 24.07 7.16
N LEU A 849 38.45 22.95 7.43
CA LEU A 849 39.59 22.50 6.66
C LEU A 849 39.25 22.25 5.20
N ILE A 850 38.14 21.52 4.95
CA ILE A 850 37.73 21.18 3.58
C ILE A 850 37.18 22.41 2.86
N LYS A 851 36.38 23.24 3.52
CA LYS A 851 35.85 24.47 2.94
C LYS A 851 36.97 25.41 2.51
N ALA A 852 38.01 25.58 3.33
CA ALA A 852 39.12 26.44 2.99
C ALA A 852 39.84 25.97 1.68
N ARG A 853 39.95 24.67 1.44
CA ARG A 853 40.50 24.11 0.21
C ARG A 853 39.59 24.33 -1.00
N ILE A 854 38.26 24.12 -0.82
CA ILE A 854 37.26 24.39 -1.86
C ILE A 854 37.33 25.87 -2.25
N ASP A 855 37.36 26.79 -1.28
CA ASP A 855 37.42 28.24 -1.54
C ASP A 855 38.72 28.65 -2.22
N ALA A 856 39.87 28.07 -1.80
CA ALA A 856 41.14 28.29 -2.46
C ALA A 856 41.14 27.82 -3.93
N THR A 857 40.59 26.65 -4.20
CA THR A 857 40.44 26.11 -5.57
C THR A 857 39.53 26.99 -6.42
N ALA A 858 38.43 27.47 -5.87
CA ALA A 858 37.52 28.39 -6.55
C ALA A 858 38.22 29.69 -6.94
N GLN A 859 39.04 30.26 -6.03
CA GLN A 859 39.81 31.47 -6.32
C GLN A 859 40.83 31.27 -7.44
N VAL A 860 41.48 30.10 -7.46
CA VAL A 860 42.43 29.76 -8.55
C VAL A 860 41.68 29.69 -9.89
N VAL A 861 40.57 28.99 -9.96
CA VAL A 861 39.78 28.87 -11.20
C VAL A 861 39.23 30.22 -11.65
N MET A 862 38.69 31.02 -10.71
CA MET A 862 38.20 32.39 -11.04
C MET A 862 39.32 33.27 -11.59
N LYS A 863 40.52 33.18 -11.03
CA LYS A 863 41.69 33.95 -11.52
C LYS A 863 42.16 33.46 -12.91
N GLU A 864 42.25 32.17 -13.12
CA GLU A 864 42.65 31.55 -14.39
C GLU A 864 41.66 31.86 -15.55
N THR A 865 40.36 31.85 -15.22
CA THR A 865 39.29 32.04 -16.23
C THR A 865 38.82 33.48 -16.40
N GLY A 866 39.24 34.40 -15.49
CA GLY A 866 38.74 35.77 -15.42
C GLY A 866 37.24 35.89 -15.11
N THR A 867 36.64 34.86 -14.56
CA THR A 867 35.17 34.77 -14.32
C THR A 867 34.90 34.76 -12.81
N THR A 868 33.94 35.57 -12.33
CA THR A 868 33.48 35.51 -10.94
C THR A 868 32.39 34.47 -10.82
N LEU A 869 32.55 33.51 -9.90
CA LEU A 869 31.57 32.47 -9.61
C LEU A 869 30.82 32.78 -8.29
N GLY A 870 29.50 32.64 -8.32
CA GLY A 870 28.69 32.58 -7.12
C GLY A 870 28.46 31.13 -6.73
N TYR A 871 28.87 30.72 -5.54
CA TYR A 871 28.68 29.35 -5.02
C TYR A 871 28.42 29.36 -3.53
N GLN A 872 27.88 28.24 -3.04
CA GLN A 872 27.72 27.97 -1.59
C GLN A 872 28.45 26.69 -1.20
N VAL A 873 29.03 26.66 -0.02
CA VAL A 873 29.62 25.45 0.56
C VAL A 873 28.85 25.09 1.81
N GLY A 874 28.24 23.94 1.79
CA GLY A 874 27.45 23.40 2.90
C GLY A 874 27.85 21.98 3.22
N THR A 875 27.06 21.33 4.05
CA THR A 875 27.38 19.98 4.52
C THR A 875 26.16 19.09 4.60
N MET A 876 26.39 17.79 4.49
CA MET A 876 25.41 16.77 4.85
C MET A 876 25.41 16.58 6.37
N ILE A 877 24.23 16.62 6.97
CA ILE A 877 23.99 16.27 8.37
C ILE A 877 23.46 14.84 8.39
N GLU A 878 24.33 13.90 8.64
CA GLU A 878 24.01 12.47 8.55
C GLU A 878 24.56 11.64 9.72
N LEU A 879 25.24 12.31 10.66
CA LEU A 879 25.65 11.73 11.91
C LEU A 879 24.89 12.39 13.08
N PRO A 880 24.45 11.62 14.10
CA PRO A 880 23.79 12.20 15.27
C PRO A 880 24.63 13.30 15.94
N ARG A 881 25.96 13.14 15.95
CA ARG A 881 26.86 14.16 16.48
C ARG A 881 26.80 15.47 15.68
N ALA A 882 26.75 15.41 14.35
CA ALA A 882 26.63 16.60 13.51
C ALA A 882 25.31 17.34 13.78
N ALA A 883 24.19 16.63 13.91
CA ALA A 883 22.90 17.22 14.27
C ALA A 883 22.96 17.93 15.65
N LEU A 884 23.60 17.31 16.63
CA LEU A 884 23.81 17.90 17.96
C LEU A 884 24.75 19.12 17.95
N MET A 885 25.71 19.17 17.03
CA MET A 885 26.70 20.25 16.92
C MET A 885 26.33 21.25 15.80
N ALA A 886 25.15 21.15 15.21
CA ALA A 886 24.71 21.94 14.07
C ALA A 886 24.88 23.47 14.25
N GLY A 887 24.73 23.97 15.48
CA GLY A 887 24.97 25.38 15.76
C GLY A 887 26.40 25.85 15.53
N GLN A 888 27.41 25.05 15.88
CA GLN A 888 28.82 25.36 15.62
C GLN A 888 29.14 25.21 14.11
N ILE A 889 28.62 24.16 13.48
CA ILE A 889 28.83 23.91 12.05
C ILE A 889 28.24 25.05 11.21
N ALA A 890 27.09 25.59 11.60
CA ALA A 890 26.42 26.70 10.89
C ALA A 890 27.17 28.03 10.98
N GLU A 891 28.21 28.17 11.83
CA GLU A 891 29.07 29.38 11.82
C GLU A 891 29.76 29.55 10.48
N THR A 892 30.14 28.44 9.84
CA THR A 892 30.89 28.44 8.59
C THR A 892 30.08 27.86 7.43
N ALA A 893 29.27 26.80 7.65
CA ALA A 893 28.45 26.18 6.61
C ALA A 893 27.28 27.08 6.17
N GLU A 894 27.07 27.16 4.87
CA GLU A 894 26.10 28.06 4.25
C GLU A 894 24.73 27.39 4.00
N PHE A 895 24.66 26.05 3.96
CA PHE A 895 23.45 25.27 3.93
C PHE A 895 23.65 23.90 4.61
N PHE A 896 22.54 23.27 4.97
CA PHE A 896 22.50 21.89 5.45
C PHE A 896 21.62 21.04 4.54
N SER A 897 22.02 19.79 4.32
CA SER A 897 21.17 18.75 3.76
C SER A 897 21.22 17.53 4.69
N PHE A 898 20.06 17.06 5.15
CA PHE A 898 20.02 15.87 5.99
C PHE A 898 20.14 14.62 5.14
N GLY A 899 21.22 13.84 5.30
CA GLY A 899 21.43 12.52 4.72
C GLY A 899 20.74 11.47 5.59
N THR A 900 19.42 11.35 5.44
CA THR A 900 18.61 10.56 6.38
C THR A 900 18.81 9.05 6.28
N ASN A 901 19.40 8.54 5.19
CA ASN A 901 19.80 7.13 5.13
C ASN A 901 20.85 6.83 6.22
N ASP A 902 21.98 7.54 6.19
CA ASP A 902 23.07 7.36 7.17
C ASP A 902 22.68 7.85 8.56
N LEU A 903 21.88 8.91 8.67
CA LEU A 903 21.37 9.37 9.95
C LEU A 903 20.46 8.30 10.60
N THR A 904 19.66 7.57 9.83
CA THR A 904 18.85 6.45 10.31
C THR A 904 19.74 5.29 10.75
N GLN A 905 20.68 4.86 9.89
CA GLN A 905 21.64 3.80 10.22
C GLN A 905 22.36 4.06 11.53
N THR A 906 22.92 5.27 11.67
CA THR A 906 23.72 5.63 12.83
C THR A 906 22.91 5.89 14.11
N THR A 907 21.65 6.31 13.96
CA THR A 907 20.74 6.51 15.10
C THR A 907 20.22 5.20 15.66
N PHE A 908 19.83 4.26 14.78
CA PHE A 908 19.39 2.92 15.18
C PHE A 908 20.54 1.96 15.46
N GLY A 909 21.75 2.23 14.94
CA GLY A 909 22.86 1.29 14.97
C GLY A 909 22.59 0.06 14.09
N ILE A 910 21.93 0.24 12.94
CA ILE A 910 21.55 -0.79 11.99
C ILE A 910 22.22 -0.51 10.65
N SER A 911 22.86 -1.51 10.06
CA SER A 911 23.31 -1.44 8.68
C SER A 911 22.10 -1.62 7.74
N ARG A 912 21.93 -0.75 6.77
CA ARG A 912 20.86 -0.84 5.76
C ARG A 912 20.99 -2.12 4.93
N ASP A 913 22.22 -2.48 4.58
CA ASP A 913 22.51 -3.62 3.72
C ASP A 913 22.23 -4.97 4.42
N ASP A 914 22.42 -5.03 5.74
CA ASP A 914 22.18 -6.23 6.55
C ASP A 914 20.76 -6.28 7.14
N ALA A 915 20.02 -5.17 7.11
CA ALA A 915 18.73 -5.01 7.78
C ALA A 915 17.65 -5.96 7.26
N ALA A 916 17.70 -6.33 5.98
CA ALA A 916 16.73 -7.23 5.34
C ALA A 916 16.60 -8.58 6.08
N SER A 917 17.66 -9.04 6.74
CA SER A 917 17.69 -10.32 7.46
C SER A 917 16.79 -10.36 8.71
N PHE A 918 16.45 -9.21 9.32
CA PHE A 918 15.68 -9.15 10.58
C PHE A 918 14.58 -8.09 10.61
N LEU A 919 14.64 -7.06 9.79
CA LEU A 919 13.75 -5.91 9.88
C LEU A 919 12.29 -6.27 9.59
N GLY A 920 12.05 -7.18 8.63
CA GLY A 920 10.73 -7.73 8.36
C GLY A 920 10.11 -8.40 9.61
N THR A 921 10.92 -9.07 10.43
CA THR A 921 10.46 -9.66 11.70
C THR A 921 10.08 -8.58 12.73
N TYR A 922 10.78 -7.45 12.75
CA TYR A 922 10.47 -6.33 13.66
C TYR A 922 9.12 -5.69 13.32
N VAL A 923 8.86 -5.49 12.02
CA VAL A 923 7.58 -4.95 11.55
C VAL A 923 6.45 -5.96 11.81
N ALA A 924 6.65 -7.24 11.47
CA ALA A 924 5.64 -8.29 11.69
C ALA A 924 5.25 -8.47 13.16
N LYS A 925 6.19 -8.23 14.09
CA LYS A 925 5.96 -8.28 15.54
C LYS A 925 5.46 -6.95 16.13
N GLY A 926 5.31 -5.90 15.32
CA GLY A 926 4.87 -4.58 15.76
C GLY A 926 5.90 -3.86 16.64
N ILE A 927 7.20 -4.22 16.57
CA ILE A 927 8.29 -3.50 17.26
C ILE A 927 8.53 -2.16 16.56
N LEU A 928 8.53 -2.18 15.23
CA LEU A 928 8.50 -0.99 14.39
C LEU A 928 7.17 -0.95 13.64
N PRO A 929 6.54 0.22 13.51
CA PRO A 929 5.30 0.35 12.75
C PRO A 929 5.52 0.15 11.25
N ILE A 930 6.69 0.55 10.76
CA ILE A 930 7.12 0.48 9.36
C ILE A 930 8.64 0.42 9.32
N ASP A 931 9.21 0.02 8.19
CA ASP A 931 10.64 0.08 7.91
C ASP A 931 11.14 1.54 8.00
N PRO A 932 12.10 1.85 8.90
CA PRO A 932 12.60 3.20 9.10
C PRO A 932 13.45 3.73 7.93
N PHE A 933 13.78 2.90 6.94
CA PHE A 933 14.43 3.32 5.68
C PHE A 933 13.42 3.70 4.59
N ILE A 934 12.14 3.28 4.72
CA ILE A 934 11.05 3.65 3.80
C ILE A 934 10.39 4.96 4.26
N SER A 935 10.03 5.05 5.54
CA SER A 935 9.41 6.25 6.12
C SER A 935 10.17 6.68 7.37
N LEU A 936 10.40 7.99 7.47
CA LEU A 936 11.26 8.58 8.51
C LEU A 936 10.74 8.27 9.92
N ASP A 937 11.59 7.69 10.76
CA ASP A 937 11.36 7.61 12.21
C ASP A 937 11.26 9.02 12.82
N ARG A 938 10.05 9.41 13.18
CA ARG A 938 9.77 10.77 13.68
C ARG A 938 10.23 11.01 15.09
N ASP A 939 10.35 9.95 15.90
CA ASP A 939 10.61 10.03 17.34
C ASP A 939 12.13 10.10 17.64
N GLY A 940 12.96 9.35 16.93
CA GLY A 940 14.42 9.36 17.07
C GLY A 940 15.11 10.23 16.04
N VAL A 941 15.10 9.78 14.77
CA VAL A 941 15.76 10.48 13.66
C VAL A 941 15.14 11.87 13.43
N GLY A 942 13.81 11.96 13.50
CA GLY A 942 13.07 13.21 13.35
C GLY A 942 13.41 14.23 14.44
N GLU A 943 13.64 13.80 15.68
CA GLU A 943 14.11 14.71 16.75
C GLU A 943 15.49 15.25 16.43
N LEU A 944 16.42 14.43 15.92
CA LEU A 944 17.75 14.91 15.49
C LEU A 944 17.64 15.93 14.37
N VAL A 945 16.75 15.72 13.41
CA VAL A 945 16.48 16.70 12.33
C VAL A 945 15.99 18.02 12.93
N LYS A 946 15.00 18.01 13.82
CA LYS A 946 14.48 19.22 14.49
C LYS A 946 15.57 19.94 15.29
N ILE A 947 16.39 19.19 16.03
CA ILE A 947 17.53 19.74 16.79
C ILE A 947 18.53 20.41 15.84
N GLY A 948 18.89 19.74 14.74
CA GLY A 948 19.82 20.28 13.74
C GLY A 948 19.31 21.57 13.11
N VAL A 949 18.03 21.60 12.68
CA VAL A 949 17.38 22.80 12.14
C VAL A 949 17.36 23.93 13.16
N ALA A 950 16.90 23.66 14.38
CA ALA A 950 16.78 24.69 15.43
C ALA A 950 18.14 25.29 15.82
N ARG A 951 19.15 24.45 16.04
CA ARG A 951 20.50 24.89 16.40
C ARG A 951 21.19 25.61 15.25
N GLY A 952 21.09 25.09 14.03
CA GLY A 952 21.65 25.72 12.84
C GLY A 952 21.10 27.12 12.61
N ARG A 953 19.78 27.26 12.63
CA ARG A 953 19.10 28.55 12.43
C ARG A 953 19.26 29.52 13.58
N LYS A 954 19.54 29.06 14.78
CA LYS A 954 19.90 29.93 15.90
C LYS A 954 21.22 30.68 15.63
N THR A 955 22.15 30.03 14.98
CA THR A 955 23.45 30.63 14.57
C THR A 955 23.30 31.43 13.26
N ARG A 956 22.67 30.86 12.24
CA ARG A 956 22.47 31.47 10.93
C ARG A 956 20.96 31.46 10.60
N SER A 957 20.27 32.57 10.85
CA SER A 957 18.80 32.65 10.72
C SER A 957 18.27 32.33 9.31
N ALA A 958 19.05 32.66 8.28
CA ALA A 958 18.76 32.40 6.87
C ALA A 958 19.34 31.05 6.36
N LEU A 959 19.75 30.16 7.25
CA LEU A 959 20.32 28.86 6.88
C LEU A 959 19.31 28.07 6.02
N LYS A 960 19.69 27.77 4.81
CA LYS A 960 18.95 26.88 3.93
C LYS A 960 19.14 25.44 4.39
N VAL A 961 18.02 24.73 4.54
CA VAL A 961 18.02 23.35 5.06
C VAL A 961 17.15 22.47 4.19
N GLY A 962 17.69 21.36 3.74
CA GLY A 962 16.97 20.35 2.97
C GLY A 962 17.18 18.94 3.50
N ILE A 963 16.61 17.98 2.80
CA ILE A 963 16.79 16.55 2.99
C ILE A 963 17.09 15.89 1.65
N CYS A 964 17.96 14.90 1.62
CA CYS A 964 18.34 14.19 0.38
C CYS A 964 18.36 12.65 0.51
N GLY A 965 17.98 12.08 1.67
CA GLY A 965 17.77 10.64 1.81
C GLY A 965 16.50 10.18 1.09
N GLU A 966 16.29 8.87 0.99
CA GLU A 966 15.14 8.23 0.34
C GLU A 966 13.79 8.76 0.87
N HIS A 967 13.75 9.18 2.11
CA HIS A 967 12.60 9.80 2.78
C HIS A 967 12.08 11.08 2.09
N GLY A 968 12.90 11.73 1.26
CA GLY A 968 12.49 12.92 0.50
C GLY A 968 11.38 12.67 -0.51
N GLY A 969 11.15 11.41 -0.87
CA GLY A 969 10.07 10.95 -1.76
C GLY A 969 8.87 10.32 -1.04
N ASP A 970 8.96 10.06 0.28
CA ASP A 970 7.87 9.50 1.06
C ASP A 970 6.89 10.59 1.53
N PRO A 971 5.58 10.47 1.24
CA PRO A 971 4.59 11.50 1.59
C PRO A 971 4.55 11.87 3.07
N ALA A 972 4.69 10.88 3.98
CA ALA A 972 4.66 11.12 5.43
C ALA A 972 5.91 11.86 5.91
N SER A 973 7.07 11.50 5.36
CA SER A 973 8.35 12.17 5.62
C SER A 973 8.39 13.59 5.05
N VAL A 974 7.82 13.81 3.86
CA VAL A 974 7.64 15.16 3.28
C VAL A 974 6.76 16.04 4.16
N ALA A 975 5.68 15.49 4.70
CA ALA A 975 4.82 16.20 5.66
C ALA A 975 5.61 16.57 6.94
N PHE A 976 6.41 15.64 7.46
CA PHE A 976 7.31 15.92 8.58
C PHE A 976 8.33 17.03 8.26
N CYS A 977 8.95 17.01 7.09
CA CYS A 977 9.90 18.06 6.66
C CYS A 977 9.22 19.44 6.60
N HIS A 978 7.95 19.48 6.16
CA HIS A 978 7.16 20.73 6.20
C HIS A 978 6.94 21.20 7.65
N GLU A 979 6.56 20.30 8.56
CA GLU A 979 6.36 20.59 9.98
C GLU A 979 7.66 21.06 10.66
N ALA A 980 8.78 20.41 10.36
CA ALA A 980 10.12 20.76 10.86
C ALA A 980 10.66 22.07 10.24
N GLY A 981 9.99 22.60 9.22
CA GLY A 981 10.32 23.88 8.60
C GLY A 981 11.50 23.82 7.65
N LEU A 982 11.78 22.72 6.99
CA LEU A 982 12.78 22.62 5.94
C LEU A 982 12.45 23.53 4.76
N ASN A 983 13.45 23.87 3.96
CA ASN A 983 13.27 24.68 2.75
C ASN A 983 12.92 23.82 1.53
N TYR A 984 13.50 22.61 1.42
CA TYR A 984 13.26 21.71 0.32
C TYR A 984 13.39 20.23 0.74
N VAL A 985 12.81 19.36 -0.06
CA VAL A 985 13.06 17.92 -0.07
C VAL A 985 13.70 17.54 -1.41
N SER A 986 14.52 16.49 -1.41
CA SER A 986 15.12 15.96 -2.62
C SER A 986 14.88 14.46 -2.68
N CYS A 987 14.44 13.96 -3.84
CA CYS A 987 14.02 12.57 -4.04
C CYS A 987 14.43 12.09 -5.44
N SER A 988 14.28 10.81 -5.72
CA SER A 988 14.49 10.26 -7.07
C SER A 988 13.57 10.94 -8.11
N PRO A 989 13.93 10.96 -9.39
CA PRO A 989 13.21 11.70 -10.44
C PRO A 989 11.72 11.37 -10.50
N TYR A 990 11.35 10.09 -10.46
CA TYR A 990 9.96 9.65 -10.55
C TYR A 990 9.13 9.98 -9.30
N ARG A 991 9.76 10.26 -8.16
CA ARG A 991 9.07 10.69 -6.93
C ARG A 991 8.83 12.19 -6.83
N VAL A 992 9.34 13.00 -7.74
CA VAL A 992 9.14 14.46 -7.76
C VAL A 992 7.65 14.86 -7.75
N PRO A 993 6.76 14.28 -8.59
CA PRO A 993 5.33 14.61 -8.54
C PRO A 993 4.67 14.25 -7.21
N ILE A 994 5.05 13.11 -6.63
CA ILE A 994 4.57 12.63 -5.34
C ILE A 994 4.94 13.63 -4.24
N ALA A 995 6.21 14.03 -4.19
CA ALA A 995 6.72 14.99 -3.21
C ALA A 995 6.07 16.38 -3.35
N ARG A 996 5.83 16.85 -4.59
CA ARG A 996 5.13 18.13 -4.87
C ARG A 996 3.71 18.11 -4.32
N LEU A 997 2.96 17.03 -4.57
CA LEU A 997 1.60 16.89 -4.07
C LEU A 997 1.57 16.73 -2.53
N ALA A 998 2.45 15.92 -1.95
CA ALA A 998 2.57 15.75 -0.51
C ALA A 998 2.93 17.06 0.20
N ALA A 999 3.87 17.83 -0.35
CA ALA A 999 4.22 19.16 0.16
C ALA A 999 3.04 20.14 0.14
N ALA A 1000 2.23 20.10 -0.92
CA ALA A 1000 1.02 20.91 -1.03
C ALA A 1000 -0.03 20.50 0.01
N GLN A 1001 -0.26 19.23 0.18
CA GLN A 1001 -1.20 18.69 1.18
C GLN A 1001 -0.76 19.02 2.60
N ALA A 1002 0.53 18.91 2.92
CA ALA A 1002 1.09 19.32 4.20
C ALA A 1002 0.84 20.82 4.46
N ALA A 1003 1.04 21.68 3.45
CA ALA A 1003 0.78 23.11 3.56
C ALA A 1003 -0.71 23.44 3.75
N LEU A 1004 -1.62 22.59 3.26
CA LEU A 1004 -3.06 22.69 3.46
C LEU A 1004 -3.53 22.10 4.81
N GLY A 1005 -2.63 21.52 5.60
CA GLY A 1005 -2.92 20.92 6.90
C GLY A 1005 -3.65 19.58 6.82
N LYS A 1006 -3.52 18.85 5.70
CA LYS A 1006 -3.97 17.44 5.63
C LYS A 1006 -2.99 16.59 6.42
N ALA A 1007 -3.50 15.81 7.37
CA ALA A 1007 -2.71 14.76 8.00
C ALA A 1007 -2.42 13.68 6.96
N ILE A 1008 -1.14 13.45 6.68
CA ILE A 1008 -0.68 12.36 5.81
C ILE A 1008 -0.20 11.26 6.75
N ALA A 1009 -0.88 10.11 6.75
CA ALA A 1009 -0.43 8.94 7.49
C ALA A 1009 0.77 8.33 6.77
N SER A 1010 1.70 7.74 7.54
CA SER A 1010 2.71 6.86 6.96
C SER A 1010 1.99 5.68 6.33
N GLN A 1011 2.32 5.33 5.10
CA GLN A 1011 1.85 4.09 4.49
C GLN A 1011 2.71 2.96 5.07
N ALA A 1012 2.09 2.06 5.84
CA ALA A 1012 2.71 0.83 6.30
C ALA A 1012 2.53 -0.28 5.28
#